data_89443dcaf1f320939f3f971cbefcf02f
#
_entry.id   89443dcaf1f320939f3f971cbefcf02f
#
_cell.length_a   1.000
_cell.length_b   1.000
_cell.length_c   1.000
_cell.angle_alpha   90.00
_cell.angle_beta   90.00
_cell.angle_gamma   90.00
#
_symmetry.space_group_name_H-M   'P 1'
#
loop_
_entity.id
_entity.type
_entity.pdbx_description
1 polymer ?
#
loop_
_entity_poly.entity_id
_entity_poly.type
_entity_poly.pdbx_seq_one_letter_code
_entity_poly.pdbx_strand_id
1 'polypeptide(L)'
;MIVLLAAVCVTCVLLSYTFAGAEDMQQITVRATDHGTLEYTYRVLNDIELRGIHGENQWFFHVDEDMDVADFHFRLFLRMSEMINSETSYFTVYMNDLPVTSMKLKQESHTINDNWEFDIPVQMIKQGYNELKVSTSSRIINTCEDDRNIANWVTIDGNTNYTISYVKQPRNYLISDFPKPFIGMYADDAKGIAVVVPDDYTETEIGTALTFMAYLQANSLSYEVPATLVVGDDSQLQEYDSLVYIGRIDHIPQAMTGILQKHEGSNKDQAHIYSDVWEVGSKPVLLLISDDGKRLREAVQALYNRELREQMVSDNVTLPIDIDVSLDVEIDQDYVYLNDLGINGIELHGSNQQVANIGLRIPVDYQLANEASVNLRMRYSDNLDFEKSMVTMYINGVPIGSHRLERYSRDYHSVNFYLPEKVRGAYYYDVRVVFDLIPSGTINCEQYLESAPWVYINEDSNFYLPRRQRAFISLNYLPFPFTEHEDITSVVIVIPDNPSAQDYRTAGILAQMLGAGAKGNQGNIRLVKGSEIDDTHYQENLILWGSAQNNSAIQNFNRYLWFRFADTFDKYMSNEKMELLDETAKTATIFELKVSPFANGKSILSITSPDRVALLDANEYLQKNKWAVMTGDAAVVSNQGDVTSLRFQKNAVERPDLGSSTSNITRSLQQYLVFFGMLILFLLISLGFYIYKNRKNR
;
A
#
# COMPACT_ATOMS: atom_id res chain seq x y z
N MET A 1 -39.57 -1.06 8.45
CA MET A 1 -38.81 -0.50 7.32
C MET A 1 -37.65 0.38 7.83
N ILE A 2 -37.05 0.02 8.97
CA ILE A 2 -35.85 0.68 9.55
C ILE A 2 -34.80 -0.38 9.97
N VAL A 3 -35.08 -1.66 9.81
CA VAL A 3 -34.18 -2.76 10.18
C VAL A 3 -33.47 -3.38 8.96
N LEU A 4 -33.80 -2.95 7.74
CA LEU A 4 -33.17 -3.47 6.49
C LEU A 4 -32.06 -2.58 5.93
N LEU A 5 -31.82 -1.39 6.50
CA LEU A 5 -30.76 -0.48 6.07
C LEU A 5 -29.42 -0.64 6.83
N ALA A 6 -29.42 -1.41 7.91
CA ALA A 6 -28.21 -1.66 8.70
C ALA A 6 -27.38 -2.90 8.25
N ALA A 7 -27.93 -3.72 7.36
CA ALA A 7 -27.26 -4.94 6.91
C ALA A 7 -26.42 -4.77 5.62
N VAL A 8 -26.53 -3.63 4.93
CA VAL A 8 -25.80 -3.39 3.67
C VAL A 8 -24.49 -2.63 3.88
N CYS A 9 -24.31 -1.96 5.01
CA CYS A 9 -23.05 -1.24 5.32
C CYS A 9 -21.90 -2.14 5.80
N VAL A 10 -22.13 -3.41 6.15
CA VAL A 10 -21.10 -4.28 6.74
C VAL A 10 -20.26 -5.02 5.70
N THR A 11 -20.71 -5.14 4.46
CA THR A 11 -19.99 -5.89 3.41
C THR A 11 -18.99 -5.06 2.59
N CYS A 12 -18.89 -3.75 2.80
CA CYS A 12 -18.13 -2.86 1.92
C CYS A 12 -16.79 -2.37 2.46
N VAL A 13 -16.42 -2.68 3.70
CA VAL A 13 -15.11 -2.27 4.29
C VAL A 13 -14.03 -3.35 4.13
N LEU A 14 -14.37 -4.52 3.59
CA LEU A 14 -13.47 -5.69 3.51
C LEU A 14 -12.41 -5.67 2.40
N LEU A 15 -12.27 -4.59 1.62
CA LEU A 15 -11.35 -4.54 0.48
C LEU A 15 -10.03 -3.80 0.72
N SER A 16 -9.67 -3.46 1.95
CA SER A 16 -8.39 -2.82 2.25
C SER A 16 -7.56 -3.47 3.37
N TYR A 17 -7.86 -4.72 3.72
CA TYR A 17 -7.08 -5.42 4.74
C TYR A 17 -6.16 -6.46 4.09
N THR A 18 -4.90 -6.09 3.89
CA THR A 18 -3.83 -7.07 3.94
C THR A 18 -3.81 -7.61 5.36
N PHE A 19 -4.35 -8.82 5.56
CA PHE A 19 -4.08 -9.57 6.77
C PHE A 19 -2.56 -9.66 6.92
N ALA A 20 -2.03 -9.12 8.00
CA ALA A 20 -0.61 -9.15 8.31
C ALA A 20 -0.05 -10.56 8.64
N GLY A 21 -0.81 -11.62 8.34
CA GLY A 21 -0.36 -13.01 8.32
C GLY A 21 0.06 -13.49 6.92
N ALA A 22 -0.13 -12.68 5.86
CA ALA A 22 0.25 -13.04 4.49
C ALA A 22 1.70 -12.70 4.14
N GLU A 23 2.44 -12.03 5.03
CA GLU A 23 3.85 -11.67 4.77
C GLU A 23 4.83 -12.84 4.85
N ASP A 24 4.42 -13.99 5.39
CA ASP A 24 5.26 -15.18 5.45
C ASP A 24 5.36 -15.93 4.12
N MET A 25 4.50 -15.64 3.14
CA MET A 25 4.58 -16.19 1.79
C MET A 25 4.59 -15.09 0.73
N GLN A 26 5.56 -15.16 -0.16
CA GLN A 26 5.65 -14.28 -1.32
C GLN A 26 5.32 -15.06 -2.58
N GLN A 27 4.53 -14.45 -3.47
CA GLN A 27 4.38 -14.92 -4.83
C GLN A 27 5.75 -14.86 -5.53
N ILE A 28 6.21 -16.00 -6.03
CA ILE A 28 7.52 -16.10 -6.69
C ILE A 28 7.39 -16.27 -8.19
N THR A 29 6.31 -16.88 -8.68
CA THR A 29 6.08 -17.05 -10.11
C THR A 29 4.60 -17.07 -10.44
N VAL A 30 4.26 -16.52 -11.62
CA VAL A 30 2.97 -16.71 -12.30
C VAL A 30 3.24 -17.18 -13.71
N ARG A 31 2.72 -18.33 -14.10
CA ARG A 31 2.94 -18.91 -15.45
C ARG A 31 1.62 -19.15 -16.14
N ALA A 32 1.52 -18.75 -17.41
CA ALA A 32 0.46 -19.22 -18.28
C ALA A 32 0.85 -20.60 -18.85
N THR A 33 -0.04 -21.56 -18.76
CA THR A 33 0.16 -22.88 -19.37
C THR A 33 -0.38 -22.93 -20.79
N ASP A 34 0.06 -23.90 -21.58
CA ASP A 34 -0.40 -24.13 -22.97
C ASP A 34 -1.91 -24.42 -23.07
N HIS A 35 -2.58 -24.66 -21.92
CA HIS A 35 -4.01 -24.96 -21.84
C HIS A 35 -4.86 -23.78 -21.33
N GLY A 36 -4.26 -22.58 -21.20
CA GLY A 36 -4.97 -21.36 -20.75
C GLY A 36 -5.24 -21.31 -19.25
N THR A 37 -4.56 -22.14 -18.44
CA THR A 37 -4.53 -22.01 -16.99
C THR A 37 -3.41 -21.08 -16.56
N LEU A 38 -3.63 -20.37 -15.44
CA LEU A 38 -2.62 -19.56 -14.77
C LEU A 38 -2.15 -20.30 -13.53
N GLU A 39 -0.87 -20.58 -13.44
CA GLU A 39 -0.23 -21.20 -12.27
C GLU A 39 0.46 -20.14 -11.41
N TYR A 40 0.03 -20.02 -10.17
CA TYR A 40 0.59 -19.12 -9.17
C TYR A 40 1.37 -19.95 -8.14
N THR A 41 2.65 -19.66 -7.98
CA THR A 41 3.47 -20.28 -6.94
C THR A 41 3.79 -19.24 -5.85
N TYR A 42 3.48 -19.59 -4.63
CA TYR A 42 3.79 -18.84 -3.42
C TYR A 42 4.81 -19.59 -2.59
N ARG A 43 5.78 -18.88 -2.03
CA ARG A 43 6.86 -19.43 -1.22
C ARG A 43 6.94 -18.70 0.11
N VAL A 44 7.25 -19.43 1.18
CA VAL A 44 7.56 -18.86 2.50
C VAL A 44 8.82 -18.01 2.40
N LEU A 45 8.78 -16.78 2.94
CA LEU A 45 9.91 -15.85 2.87
C LEU A 45 11.05 -16.21 3.80
N ASN A 46 10.71 -16.62 5.03
CA ASN A 46 11.63 -16.89 6.10
C ASN A 46 11.26 -18.21 6.79
N ASP A 47 12.23 -18.82 7.42
CA ASP A 47 11.99 -19.98 8.28
C ASP A 47 11.03 -19.61 9.42
N ILE A 48 9.99 -20.43 9.64
CA ILE A 48 8.99 -20.25 10.67
C ILE A 48 9.19 -21.33 11.74
N GLU A 49 9.53 -20.93 12.96
CA GLU A 49 9.78 -21.83 14.06
C GLU A 49 8.52 -22.06 14.88
N LEU A 50 8.08 -23.32 14.96
CA LEU A 50 6.97 -23.80 15.79
C LEU A 50 7.55 -24.47 17.04
N ARG A 51 7.23 -23.97 18.22
CA ARG A 51 7.75 -24.45 19.51
C ARG A 51 6.67 -25.05 20.37
N GLY A 52 7.12 -25.98 21.24
CA GLY A 52 6.24 -26.62 22.21
C GLY A 52 5.47 -27.81 21.65
N ILE A 53 4.48 -28.28 22.41
CA ILE A 53 3.70 -29.45 22.06
C ILE A 53 2.79 -29.16 20.86
N HIS A 54 2.18 -28.00 20.83
CA HIS A 54 1.29 -27.55 19.78
C HIS A 54 1.84 -26.27 19.15
N GLY A 55 2.21 -26.36 17.89
CA GLY A 55 2.60 -25.23 17.08
C GLY A 55 1.74 -25.19 15.83
N GLU A 56 1.39 -24.01 15.36
CA GLU A 56 0.66 -23.82 14.12
C GLU A 56 1.11 -22.59 13.38
N ASN A 57 0.97 -22.62 12.07
CA ASN A 57 1.08 -21.48 11.19
C ASN A 57 0.02 -21.55 10.10
N GLN A 58 -0.46 -20.39 9.67
CA GLN A 58 -1.52 -20.27 8.69
C GLN A 58 -1.19 -19.22 7.66
N TRP A 59 -1.61 -19.47 6.43
CA TRP A 59 -1.48 -18.57 5.29
C TRP A 59 -2.84 -18.37 4.66
N PHE A 60 -3.08 -17.16 4.17
CA PHE A 60 -4.35 -16.80 3.53
C PHE A 60 -4.11 -16.52 2.05
N PHE A 61 -5.03 -16.94 1.22
CA PHE A 61 -5.07 -16.61 -0.19
C PHE A 61 -6.50 -16.33 -0.64
N HIS A 62 -6.64 -15.59 -1.72
CA HIS A 62 -7.93 -15.18 -2.26
C HIS A 62 -8.15 -15.82 -3.62
N VAL A 63 -9.34 -16.37 -3.85
CA VAL A 63 -9.80 -16.85 -5.16
C VAL A 63 -10.83 -15.88 -5.68
N ASP A 64 -10.52 -15.23 -6.80
CA ASP A 64 -11.43 -14.28 -7.44
C ASP A 64 -12.66 -14.98 -8.03
N GLU A 65 -13.78 -14.26 -8.12
CA GLU A 65 -15.06 -14.80 -8.59
C GLU A 65 -15.04 -15.27 -10.05
N ASP A 66 -14.11 -14.73 -10.86
CA ASP A 66 -13.90 -15.10 -12.26
C ASP A 66 -12.82 -16.16 -12.45
N MET A 67 -12.34 -16.76 -11.36
CA MET A 67 -11.30 -17.77 -11.33
C MET A 67 -11.83 -19.07 -10.73
N ASP A 68 -11.75 -20.16 -11.48
CA ASP A 68 -11.99 -21.50 -10.96
C ASP A 68 -10.65 -22.18 -10.65
N VAL A 69 -10.52 -22.76 -9.48
CA VAL A 69 -9.32 -23.53 -9.12
C VAL A 69 -9.35 -24.87 -9.85
N ALA A 70 -8.35 -25.11 -10.67
CA ALA A 70 -8.16 -26.37 -11.39
C ALA A 70 -7.34 -27.37 -10.59
N ASP A 71 -6.31 -26.91 -9.87
CA ASP A 71 -5.39 -27.73 -9.08
C ASP A 71 -4.77 -26.91 -7.95
N PHE A 72 -4.40 -27.57 -6.85
CA PHE A 72 -3.66 -26.98 -5.74
C PHE A 72 -2.64 -27.98 -5.20
N HIS A 73 -1.38 -27.69 -5.42
CA HIS A 73 -0.26 -28.51 -4.98
C HIS A 73 0.52 -27.83 -3.86
N PHE A 74 0.71 -28.48 -2.72
CA PHE A 74 1.41 -27.95 -1.55
C PHE A 74 2.66 -28.77 -1.26
N ARG A 75 3.81 -28.10 -1.17
CA ARG A 75 5.11 -28.69 -0.80
C ARG A 75 5.54 -28.14 0.55
N LEU A 76 5.56 -29.01 1.55
CA LEU A 76 5.94 -28.67 2.91
C LEU A 76 7.33 -29.21 3.23
N PHE A 77 8.26 -28.31 3.57
CA PHE A 77 9.60 -28.65 4.01
C PHE A 77 9.71 -28.36 5.50
N LEU A 78 10.01 -29.40 6.29
CA LEU A 78 10.15 -29.27 7.75
C LEU A 78 11.58 -29.65 8.17
N ARG A 79 12.12 -28.86 9.08
CA ARG A 79 13.28 -29.23 9.91
C ARG A 79 12.80 -29.39 11.35
N MET A 80 13.33 -30.35 12.05
CA MET A 80 12.89 -30.65 13.41
C MET A 80 14.06 -31.05 14.31
N SER A 81 13.86 -30.90 15.60
CA SER A 81 14.82 -31.35 16.60
C SER A 81 15.01 -32.89 16.54
N GLU A 82 16.26 -33.36 16.61
CA GLU A 82 16.58 -34.78 16.71
C GLU A 82 15.98 -35.45 17.96
N MET A 83 15.58 -34.66 18.95
CA MET A 83 14.97 -35.11 20.19
C MET A 83 13.49 -35.47 20.06
N ILE A 84 12.84 -35.13 18.94
CA ILE A 84 11.41 -35.39 18.73
C ILE A 84 11.15 -36.89 18.66
N ASN A 85 10.19 -37.34 19.45
CA ASN A 85 9.68 -38.70 19.45
C ASN A 85 8.72 -38.92 18.27
N SER A 86 9.20 -39.58 17.20
CA SER A 86 8.45 -39.83 15.97
C SER A 86 7.20 -40.72 16.15
N GLU A 87 7.14 -41.49 17.24
CA GLU A 87 5.96 -42.37 17.49
C GLU A 87 4.75 -41.57 17.98
N THR A 88 4.98 -40.47 18.68
CA THR A 88 3.94 -39.65 19.33
C THR A 88 3.77 -38.27 18.72
N SER A 89 4.61 -37.93 17.73
CA SER A 89 4.62 -36.61 17.09
C SER A 89 4.09 -36.70 15.66
N TYR A 90 3.28 -35.71 15.28
CA TYR A 90 2.69 -35.62 13.95
C TYR A 90 2.44 -34.15 13.55
N PHE A 91 2.22 -33.93 12.28
CA PHE A 91 1.67 -32.67 11.77
C PHE A 91 0.37 -32.94 11.01
N THR A 92 -0.48 -31.91 10.91
CA THR A 92 -1.72 -31.93 10.15
C THR A 92 -1.80 -30.70 9.27
N VAL A 93 -2.18 -30.89 8.01
CA VAL A 93 -2.47 -29.83 7.06
C VAL A 93 -3.99 -29.62 7.02
N TYR A 94 -4.42 -28.37 7.11
CA TYR A 94 -5.84 -27.99 7.03
C TYR A 94 -6.06 -27.02 5.86
N MET A 95 -7.22 -27.13 5.25
CA MET A 95 -7.76 -26.16 4.31
C MET A 95 -9.12 -25.70 4.83
N ASN A 96 -9.27 -24.41 5.12
CA ASN A 96 -10.52 -23.83 5.67
C ASN A 96 -11.03 -24.60 6.91
N ASP A 97 -10.15 -24.86 7.87
CA ASP A 97 -10.37 -25.64 9.09
C ASP A 97 -10.71 -27.13 8.88
N LEU A 98 -10.78 -27.60 7.65
CA LEU A 98 -10.99 -29.01 7.35
C LEU A 98 -9.64 -29.72 7.21
N PRO A 99 -9.41 -30.84 7.92
CA PRO A 99 -8.14 -31.57 7.82
C PRO A 99 -8.00 -32.23 6.43
N VAL A 100 -6.90 -31.95 5.76
CA VAL A 100 -6.52 -32.58 4.48
C VAL A 100 -5.79 -33.88 4.74
N THR A 101 -4.75 -33.84 5.58
CA THR A 101 -3.92 -34.99 5.89
C THR A 101 -3.20 -34.83 7.23
N SER A 102 -2.87 -35.96 7.87
CA SER A 102 -2.04 -35.99 9.07
C SER A 102 -0.92 -37.02 8.89
N MET A 103 0.31 -36.65 9.21
CA MET A 103 1.47 -37.52 9.06
C MET A 103 2.38 -37.45 10.28
N LYS A 104 3.06 -38.56 10.60
CA LYS A 104 4.05 -38.60 11.68
C LYS A 104 5.27 -37.74 11.32
N LEU A 105 5.76 -36.99 12.30
CA LEU A 105 7.04 -36.33 12.22
C LEU A 105 8.15 -37.39 12.31
N LYS A 106 8.73 -37.72 11.17
CA LYS A 106 9.84 -38.68 11.06
C LYS A 106 11.03 -38.01 10.42
N GLN A 107 12.19 -38.19 11.01
CA GLN A 107 13.43 -37.83 10.39
C GLN A 107 13.98 -39.08 9.66
N GLU A 108 13.76 -39.16 8.35
CA GLU A 108 14.19 -40.27 7.52
C GLU A 108 15.61 -40.06 6.99
N SER A 109 16.61 -40.04 7.77
CA SER A 109 18.03 -39.85 7.43
C SER A 109 18.56 -38.41 7.69
N HIS A 110 19.86 -38.34 7.95
CA HIS A 110 20.67 -37.16 8.26
C HIS A 110 20.66 -36.02 7.23
N THR A 111 19.67 -35.94 6.38
CA THR A 111 19.41 -34.83 5.45
C THR A 111 18.45 -33.84 6.03
N ILE A 112 18.80 -32.58 5.94
CA ILE A 112 18.29 -31.45 6.69
C ILE A 112 16.82 -31.08 6.35
N ASN A 113 16.16 -31.67 5.33
CA ASN A 113 14.84 -31.32 4.89
C ASN A 113 14.01 -32.55 4.50
N ASP A 114 13.10 -32.96 5.35
CA ASP A 114 12.03 -33.86 4.93
C ASP A 114 11.00 -33.06 4.11
N ASN A 115 10.71 -33.54 2.92
CA ASN A 115 9.81 -32.93 1.96
C ASN A 115 8.52 -33.77 1.86
N TRP A 116 7.37 -33.11 2.04
CA TRP A 116 6.05 -33.71 1.83
C TRP A 116 5.30 -32.96 0.75
N GLU A 117 4.72 -33.68 -0.18
CA GLU A 117 3.93 -33.14 -1.29
C GLU A 117 2.48 -33.60 -1.16
N PHE A 118 1.56 -32.67 -1.30
CA PHE A 118 0.12 -32.90 -1.15
C PHE A 118 -0.67 -32.22 -2.26
N ASP A 119 -1.63 -32.92 -2.82
CA ASP A 119 -2.67 -32.32 -3.65
C ASP A 119 -3.86 -31.97 -2.72
N ILE A 120 -4.18 -30.71 -2.63
CA ILE A 120 -5.32 -30.22 -1.85
C ILE A 120 -6.58 -30.38 -2.69
N PRO A 121 -7.62 -31.12 -2.23
CA PRO A 121 -8.84 -31.27 -3.00
C PRO A 121 -9.50 -29.92 -3.30
N VAL A 122 -9.72 -29.61 -4.58
CA VAL A 122 -10.28 -28.31 -5.02
C VAL A 122 -11.65 -28.02 -4.41
N GLN A 123 -12.40 -29.07 -4.02
CA GLN A 123 -13.70 -28.92 -3.37
C GLN A 123 -13.61 -28.31 -1.95
N MET A 124 -12.43 -28.31 -1.34
CA MET A 124 -12.16 -27.68 -0.05
C MET A 124 -11.86 -26.18 -0.18
N ILE A 125 -11.63 -25.71 -1.41
CA ILE A 125 -11.31 -24.32 -1.73
C ILE A 125 -12.60 -23.62 -2.15
N LYS A 126 -12.83 -22.44 -1.62
CA LYS A 126 -14.01 -21.61 -1.91
C LYS A 126 -13.62 -20.33 -2.63
N GLN A 127 -14.55 -19.72 -3.32
CA GLN A 127 -14.37 -18.34 -3.80
C GLN A 127 -14.24 -17.38 -2.62
N GLY A 128 -13.45 -16.34 -2.76
CA GLY A 128 -13.06 -15.43 -1.70
C GLY A 128 -11.87 -15.93 -0.89
N TYR A 129 -11.80 -15.58 0.38
CA TYR A 129 -10.67 -15.91 1.25
C TYR A 129 -10.67 -17.38 1.66
N ASN A 130 -9.49 -17.98 1.58
CA ASN A 130 -9.19 -19.34 2.00
C ASN A 130 -8.02 -19.33 2.98
N GLU A 131 -7.98 -20.30 3.87
CA GLU A 131 -6.93 -20.51 4.86
C GLU A 131 -6.25 -21.86 4.61
N LEU A 132 -4.93 -21.85 4.43
CA LEU A 132 -4.07 -23.03 4.47
C LEU A 132 -3.32 -23.02 5.80
N LYS A 133 -3.50 -24.07 6.64
CA LYS A 133 -2.89 -24.13 7.97
C LYS A 133 -2.09 -25.43 8.13
N VAL A 134 -0.91 -25.30 8.76
CA VAL A 134 -0.11 -26.42 9.22
C VAL A 134 -0.06 -26.38 10.74
N SER A 135 -0.51 -27.45 11.37
CA SER A 135 -0.44 -27.63 12.82
C SER A 135 0.46 -28.82 13.16
N THR A 136 1.30 -28.66 14.16
CA THR A 136 2.19 -29.71 14.67
C THR A 136 1.80 -30.12 16.08
N SER A 137 1.92 -31.42 16.37
CA SER A 137 1.90 -31.94 17.72
C SER A 137 3.24 -32.65 17.95
N SER A 138 4.15 -32.00 18.67
CA SER A 138 5.52 -32.49 18.84
C SER A 138 5.84 -32.87 20.29
N ARG A 139 6.43 -34.04 20.48
CA ARG A 139 6.76 -34.61 21.79
C ARG A 139 8.20 -35.07 21.82
N ILE A 140 8.86 -34.94 22.99
CA ILE A 140 10.22 -35.43 23.27
C ILE A 140 10.17 -36.62 24.23
N ILE A 141 9.72 -36.38 25.46
CA ILE A 141 9.62 -37.40 26.52
C ILE A 141 8.16 -37.77 26.86
N ASN A 142 7.23 -37.25 26.09
CA ASN A 142 5.80 -37.47 26.24
C ASN A 142 5.24 -37.00 27.60
N THR A 143 5.73 -35.88 28.10
CA THR A 143 5.22 -35.19 29.31
C THR A 143 4.84 -33.76 28.98
N CYS A 144 4.13 -33.09 29.93
CA CYS A 144 3.79 -31.67 29.76
C CYS A 144 5.01 -30.75 29.79
N GLU A 145 6.14 -31.21 30.29
CA GLU A 145 7.40 -30.44 30.27
C GLU A 145 7.90 -30.26 28.83
N ASP A 146 7.45 -31.10 27.89
CA ASP A 146 7.79 -30.97 26.48
C ASP A 146 7.35 -29.61 25.90
N ASP A 147 6.28 -29.02 26.43
CA ASP A 147 5.81 -27.71 25.98
C ASP A 147 6.81 -26.56 26.27
N ARG A 148 7.57 -26.69 27.35
CA ARG A 148 8.57 -25.70 27.78
C ARG A 148 10.01 -26.09 27.39
N ASN A 149 10.18 -27.26 26.80
CA ASN A 149 11.50 -27.76 26.45
C ASN A 149 12.01 -27.00 25.22
N ILE A 150 13.10 -26.26 25.38
CA ILE A 150 13.75 -25.51 24.29
C ILE A 150 14.18 -26.37 23.10
N ALA A 151 14.36 -27.67 23.32
CA ALA A 151 14.68 -28.65 22.27
C ALA A 151 13.42 -29.14 21.51
N ASN A 152 12.21 -28.74 21.92
CA ASN A 152 10.96 -29.12 21.25
C ASN A 152 10.58 -28.04 20.21
N TRP A 153 11.13 -28.18 19.02
CA TRP A 153 10.89 -27.27 17.91
C TRP A 153 10.74 -28.01 16.58
N VAL A 154 9.90 -27.48 15.73
CA VAL A 154 9.74 -27.81 14.32
C VAL A 154 9.82 -26.51 13.53
N THR A 155 10.61 -26.46 12.51
CA THR A 155 10.74 -25.27 11.65
C THR A 155 10.15 -25.58 10.29
N ILE A 156 9.21 -24.75 9.84
CA ILE A 156 8.77 -24.72 8.45
C ILE A 156 9.86 -23.96 7.69
N ASP A 157 10.52 -24.65 6.76
CA ASP A 157 11.66 -24.11 6.01
C ASP A 157 11.17 -23.14 4.93
N GLY A 158 11.96 -22.10 4.65
CA GLY A 158 11.70 -21.11 3.62
C GLY A 158 11.60 -21.65 2.18
N ASN A 159 11.85 -22.94 1.94
CA ASN A 159 11.56 -23.60 0.66
C ASN A 159 10.11 -24.09 0.55
N THR A 160 9.33 -24.07 1.65
CA THR A 160 7.91 -24.41 1.65
C THR A 160 7.16 -23.51 0.68
N ASN A 161 6.35 -24.13 -0.19
CA ASN A 161 5.63 -23.43 -1.23
C ASN A 161 4.31 -24.14 -1.58
N TYR A 162 3.36 -23.40 -2.13
CA TYR A 162 2.23 -24.00 -2.83
C TYR A 162 2.09 -23.42 -4.23
N THR A 163 1.59 -24.25 -5.14
CA THR A 163 1.20 -23.84 -6.49
C THR A 163 -0.29 -24.05 -6.64
N ILE A 164 -1.00 -23.02 -7.10
CA ILE A 164 -2.43 -23.07 -7.39
C ILE A 164 -2.65 -22.74 -8.86
N SER A 165 -3.41 -23.59 -9.53
CA SER A 165 -3.74 -23.43 -10.95
C SER A 165 -5.17 -22.94 -11.12
N TYR A 166 -5.36 -21.86 -11.84
CA TYR A 166 -6.66 -21.23 -12.12
C TYR A 166 -7.05 -21.32 -13.57
N VAL A 167 -8.32 -21.54 -13.81
CA VAL A 167 -8.96 -21.34 -15.11
C VAL A 167 -9.77 -20.05 -15.04
N LYS A 168 -9.41 -19.06 -15.85
CA LYS A 168 -10.15 -17.81 -15.93
C LYS A 168 -11.46 -18.04 -16.68
N GLN A 169 -12.59 -17.71 -16.05
CA GLN A 169 -13.91 -17.80 -16.65
C GLN A 169 -14.19 -16.54 -17.49
N PRO A 170 -14.72 -16.70 -18.71
CA PRO A 170 -15.16 -15.55 -19.50
C PRO A 170 -16.26 -14.79 -18.76
N ARG A 171 -16.05 -13.53 -18.46
CA ARG A 171 -17.03 -12.67 -17.80
C ARG A 171 -17.14 -11.33 -18.53
N ASN A 172 -18.35 -10.85 -18.70
CA ASN A 172 -18.59 -9.46 -19.08
C ASN A 172 -18.55 -8.61 -17.80
N TYR A 173 -17.58 -7.72 -17.70
CA TYR A 173 -17.46 -6.81 -16.57
C TYR A 173 -18.38 -5.61 -16.76
N LEU A 174 -19.11 -5.26 -15.70
CA LEU A 174 -19.85 -4.00 -15.63
C LEU A 174 -18.88 -2.89 -15.20
N ILE A 175 -19.23 -1.65 -15.47
CA ILE A 175 -18.42 -0.50 -15.04
C ILE A 175 -18.35 -0.45 -13.50
N SER A 176 -19.41 -0.88 -12.80
CA SER A 176 -19.43 -1.02 -11.34
C SER A 176 -18.41 -2.03 -10.80
N ASP A 177 -17.98 -2.99 -11.60
CA ASP A 177 -16.96 -3.99 -11.20
C ASP A 177 -15.54 -3.38 -11.17
N PHE A 178 -15.32 -2.23 -11.84
CA PHE A 178 -14.00 -1.57 -11.85
C PHE A 178 -13.47 -1.38 -10.42
N PRO A 179 -12.19 -1.62 -10.14
CA PRO A 179 -11.07 -1.78 -11.08
C PRO A 179 -10.85 -3.18 -11.66
N LYS A 180 -11.71 -4.17 -11.37
CA LYS A 180 -11.64 -5.46 -12.07
C LYS A 180 -12.05 -5.29 -13.54
N PRO A 181 -11.40 -5.98 -14.48
CA PRO A 181 -10.34 -6.98 -14.32
C PRO A 181 -8.92 -6.39 -14.41
N PHE A 182 -8.74 -5.08 -14.31
CA PHE A 182 -7.48 -4.39 -14.53
C PHE A 182 -6.55 -4.44 -13.31
N ILE A 183 -7.06 -4.72 -12.12
CA ILE A 183 -6.26 -5.01 -10.93
C ILE A 183 -6.41 -6.49 -10.61
N GLY A 184 -5.29 -7.19 -10.48
CA GLY A 184 -5.24 -8.60 -10.20
C GLY A 184 -3.84 -9.15 -10.39
N MET A 185 -3.72 -10.46 -10.41
CA MET A 185 -2.45 -11.14 -10.65
C MET A 185 -2.27 -11.36 -12.15
N TYR A 186 -1.08 -11.03 -12.64
CA TYR A 186 -0.65 -11.25 -14.02
C TYR A 186 0.48 -12.28 -14.06
N ALA A 187 0.60 -13.00 -15.17
CA ALA A 187 1.75 -13.87 -15.40
C ALA A 187 3.06 -13.05 -15.41
N ASP A 188 4.18 -13.65 -14.98
CA ASP A 188 5.47 -12.95 -14.90
C ASP A 188 5.97 -12.43 -16.26
N ASP A 189 5.53 -13.07 -17.34
CA ASP A 189 5.81 -12.69 -18.74
C ASP A 189 4.67 -11.85 -19.36
N ALA A 190 3.61 -11.54 -18.61
CA ALA A 190 2.50 -10.74 -19.06
C ALA A 190 2.94 -9.31 -19.37
N LYS A 191 2.42 -8.73 -20.44
CA LYS A 191 2.59 -7.30 -20.72
C LYS A 191 1.65 -6.41 -19.90
N GLY A 192 0.65 -7.00 -19.26
CA GLY A 192 -0.31 -6.31 -18.38
C GLY A 192 -1.27 -5.41 -19.17
N ILE A 193 -1.41 -4.17 -18.74
CA ILE A 193 -2.39 -3.21 -19.26
C ILE A 193 -1.73 -2.23 -20.23
N ALA A 194 -2.25 -2.09 -21.45
CA ALA A 194 -1.93 -0.93 -22.26
C ALA A 194 -2.94 0.19 -22.00
N VAL A 195 -2.45 1.33 -21.52
CA VAL A 195 -3.23 2.58 -21.45
C VAL A 195 -2.90 3.41 -22.67
N VAL A 196 -3.85 3.48 -23.59
CA VAL A 196 -3.65 3.96 -24.97
C VAL A 196 -4.23 5.36 -25.11
N VAL A 197 -3.46 6.27 -25.68
CA VAL A 197 -3.89 7.61 -26.11
C VAL A 197 -3.64 7.78 -27.60
N PRO A 198 -4.34 8.71 -28.31
CA PRO A 198 -4.07 9.02 -29.70
C PRO A 198 -2.60 9.39 -29.97
N ASP A 199 -2.11 9.24 -31.20
CA ASP A 199 -0.78 9.72 -31.60
C ASP A 199 -0.68 11.26 -31.64
N ASP A 200 -1.79 11.91 -31.98
CA ASP A 200 -1.97 13.38 -31.94
C ASP A 200 -2.64 13.85 -30.63
N TYR A 201 -2.36 13.15 -29.54
CA TYR A 201 -2.92 13.46 -28.23
C TYR A 201 -2.80 14.94 -27.86
N THR A 202 -3.81 15.44 -27.17
CA THR A 202 -3.74 16.72 -26.45
C THR A 202 -3.08 16.55 -25.08
N GLU A 203 -2.56 17.61 -24.52
CA GLU A 203 -2.01 17.60 -23.14
C GLU A 203 -3.04 17.07 -22.13
N THR A 204 -4.32 17.36 -22.34
CA THR A 204 -5.40 16.88 -21.45
C THR A 204 -5.62 15.37 -21.60
N GLU A 205 -5.61 14.82 -22.80
CA GLU A 205 -5.79 13.39 -23.01
C GLU A 205 -4.68 12.58 -22.34
N ILE A 206 -3.42 12.91 -22.61
CA ILE A 206 -2.30 12.19 -22.02
C ILE A 206 -2.19 12.40 -20.52
N GLY A 207 -2.50 13.62 -20.03
CA GLY A 207 -2.56 13.89 -18.59
C GLY A 207 -3.66 13.12 -17.88
N THR A 208 -4.82 12.95 -18.54
CA THR A 208 -5.92 12.13 -18.02
C THR A 208 -5.53 10.64 -17.97
N ALA A 209 -4.82 10.14 -18.99
CA ALA A 209 -4.31 8.77 -19.01
C ALA A 209 -3.30 8.52 -17.86
N LEU A 210 -2.39 9.45 -17.62
CA LEU A 210 -1.45 9.37 -16.50
C LEU A 210 -2.17 9.43 -15.14
N THR A 211 -3.18 10.28 -15.01
CA THR A 211 -4.00 10.36 -13.80
C THR A 211 -4.77 9.06 -13.57
N PHE A 212 -5.31 8.45 -14.62
CA PHE A 212 -5.92 7.12 -14.55
C PHE A 212 -4.93 6.07 -14.03
N MET A 213 -3.70 6.02 -14.59
CA MET A 213 -2.67 5.07 -14.16
C MET A 213 -2.26 5.29 -12.69
N ALA A 214 -2.17 6.54 -12.24
CA ALA A 214 -1.86 6.86 -10.87
C ALA A 214 -2.93 6.33 -9.90
N TYR A 215 -4.20 6.58 -10.18
CA TYR A 215 -5.29 6.09 -9.33
C TYR A 215 -5.50 4.58 -9.45
N LEU A 216 -5.18 3.98 -10.58
CA LEU A 216 -5.20 2.53 -10.72
C LEU A 216 -4.20 1.90 -9.73
N GLN A 217 -2.98 2.43 -9.62
CA GLN A 217 -2.00 2.01 -8.63
C GLN A 217 -2.44 2.33 -7.19
N ALA A 218 -3.08 3.47 -6.94
CA ALA A 218 -3.59 3.85 -5.63
C ALA A 218 -4.61 2.83 -5.07
N ASN A 219 -5.43 2.25 -5.94
CA ASN A 219 -6.44 1.25 -5.60
C ASN A 219 -5.89 -0.19 -5.53
N SER A 220 -4.62 -0.40 -5.88
CA SER A 220 -3.95 -1.70 -5.81
C SER A 220 -2.92 -1.72 -4.68
N LEU A 221 -3.39 -1.85 -3.44
CA LEU A 221 -2.53 -1.76 -2.25
C LEU A 221 -1.53 -2.91 -2.12
N SER A 222 -1.82 -4.07 -2.69
CA SER A 222 -1.04 -5.30 -2.53
C SER A 222 -0.31 -5.73 -3.79
N TYR A 223 -0.64 -5.16 -4.96
CA TYR A 223 -0.10 -5.59 -6.24
C TYR A 223 0.51 -4.41 -6.99
N GLU A 224 1.62 -4.67 -7.65
CA GLU A 224 2.10 -3.78 -8.70
C GLU A 224 1.17 -3.93 -9.90
N VAL A 225 0.65 -2.81 -10.41
CA VAL A 225 -0.18 -2.82 -11.62
C VAL A 225 0.74 -2.68 -12.82
N PRO A 226 0.91 -3.71 -13.64
CA PRO A 226 1.78 -3.66 -14.81
C PRO A 226 1.08 -2.87 -15.93
N ALA A 227 0.97 -1.55 -15.79
CA ALA A 227 0.35 -0.68 -16.77
C ALA A 227 1.41 0.11 -17.56
N THR A 228 1.27 0.15 -18.88
CA THR A 228 2.15 0.85 -19.79
C THR A 228 1.36 1.90 -20.57
N LEU A 229 1.87 3.16 -20.58
CA LEU A 229 1.33 4.21 -21.44
C LEU A 229 1.80 3.98 -22.88
N VAL A 230 0.85 3.86 -23.79
CA VAL A 230 1.06 3.64 -25.22
C VAL A 230 0.48 4.82 -26.01
N VAL A 231 1.27 5.38 -26.92
CA VAL A 231 0.87 6.50 -27.77
C VAL A 231 0.68 6.03 -29.19
N GLY A 232 -0.53 6.25 -29.72
CA GLY A 232 -0.89 5.92 -31.10
C GLY A 232 -1.23 4.44 -31.33
N ASP A 233 -1.17 4.04 -32.59
CA ASP A 233 -1.47 2.67 -33.04
C ASP A 233 -0.20 1.81 -32.92
N ASP A 234 -0.03 1.19 -31.76
CA ASP A 234 1.05 0.22 -31.56
C ASP A 234 0.60 -1.15 -32.08
N SER A 235 1.31 -1.68 -33.08
CA SER A 235 1.06 -3.02 -33.61
C SER A 235 1.20 -4.14 -32.57
N GLN A 236 1.77 -3.85 -31.41
CA GLN A 236 1.94 -4.79 -30.30
C GLN A 236 0.78 -4.76 -29.29
N LEU A 237 -0.28 -3.95 -29.50
CA LEU A 237 -1.44 -3.91 -28.59
C LEU A 237 -2.05 -5.31 -28.34
N GLN A 238 -1.95 -6.20 -29.32
CA GLN A 238 -2.40 -7.59 -29.18
C GLN A 238 -1.61 -8.42 -28.16
N GLU A 239 -0.42 -7.97 -27.76
CA GLU A 239 0.41 -8.68 -26.78
C GLU A 239 0.06 -8.34 -25.34
N TYR A 240 -0.67 -7.24 -25.10
CA TYR A 240 -1.14 -6.86 -23.77
C TYR A 240 -2.34 -7.69 -23.34
N ASP A 241 -2.51 -7.88 -22.03
CA ASP A 241 -3.57 -8.71 -21.44
C ASP A 241 -4.90 -7.97 -21.36
N SER A 242 -4.85 -6.64 -21.24
CA SER A 242 -6.02 -5.77 -21.25
C SER A 242 -5.69 -4.40 -21.82
N LEU A 243 -6.71 -3.69 -22.27
CA LEU A 243 -6.58 -2.39 -22.94
C LEU A 243 -7.47 -1.34 -22.26
N VAL A 244 -6.93 -0.15 -22.10
CA VAL A 244 -7.69 1.04 -21.69
C VAL A 244 -7.42 2.13 -22.70
N TYR A 245 -8.45 2.63 -23.39
CA TYR A 245 -8.32 3.77 -24.29
C TYR A 245 -8.88 5.03 -23.64
N ILE A 246 -8.13 6.12 -23.71
CA ILE A 246 -8.51 7.42 -23.16
C ILE A 246 -8.28 8.50 -24.22
N GLY A 247 -9.35 9.09 -24.76
CA GLY A 247 -9.22 10.11 -25.80
C GLY A 247 -10.48 10.36 -26.61
N ARG A 248 -10.28 11.04 -27.75
CA ARG A 248 -11.35 11.40 -28.70
C ARG A 248 -11.83 10.19 -29.49
N ILE A 249 -13.13 10.16 -29.80
CA ILE A 249 -13.76 9.03 -30.48
C ILE A 249 -13.22 8.80 -31.90
N ASP A 250 -12.92 9.88 -32.64
CA ASP A 250 -12.46 9.82 -34.05
C ASP A 250 -10.96 9.43 -34.15
N HIS A 251 -10.23 9.36 -33.04
CA HIS A 251 -8.80 9.10 -32.98
C HIS A 251 -8.44 7.75 -32.33
N ILE A 252 -9.42 6.87 -32.21
CA ILE A 252 -9.19 5.52 -31.69
C ILE A 252 -8.27 4.74 -32.63
N PRO A 253 -7.27 4.02 -32.12
CA PRO A 253 -6.39 3.17 -32.90
C PRO A 253 -7.15 2.19 -33.76
N GLN A 254 -6.68 1.96 -35.00
CA GLN A 254 -7.35 1.10 -35.99
C GLN A 254 -7.62 -0.31 -35.43
N ALA A 255 -6.72 -0.83 -34.59
CA ALA A 255 -6.86 -2.12 -33.95
C ALA A 255 -8.09 -2.20 -33.01
N MET A 256 -8.58 -1.07 -32.50
CA MET A 256 -9.69 -0.98 -31.53
C MET A 256 -11.02 -0.51 -32.17
N THR A 257 -11.04 -0.14 -33.47
CA THR A 257 -12.23 0.43 -34.10
C THR A 257 -13.43 -0.53 -34.13
N GLY A 258 -13.21 -1.84 -34.15
CA GLY A 258 -14.27 -2.85 -34.10
C GLY A 258 -15.13 -2.80 -32.85
N ILE A 259 -14.55 -2.32 -31.72
CA ILE A 259 -15.26 -2.19 -30.46
C ILE A 259 -16.26 -1.02 -30.52
N LEU A 260 -15.87 0.09 -31.16
CA LEU A 260 -16.73 1.26 -31.28
C LEU A 260 -17.93 1.09 -32.20
N GLN A 261 -17.88 0.21 -33.21
CA GLN A 261 -19.02 -0.02 -34.10
C GLN A 261 -20.28 -0.43 -33.32
N LYS A 262 -20.12 -1.00 -32.13
CA LYS A 262 -21.24 -1.32 -31.24
C LYS A 262 -21.87 -0.07 -30.58
N HIS A 263 -21.16 1.06 -30.56
CA HIS A 263 -21.49 2.27 -29.82
C HIS A 263 -21.68 3.50 -30.73
N GLU A 264 -22.00 3.29 -32.03
CA GLU A 264 -22.24 4.36 -32.99
C GLU A 264 -23.41 5.26 -32.56
N GLY A 265 -23.22 6.58 -32.67
CA GLY A 265 -24.22 7.60 -32.35
C GLY A 265 -24.07 8.31 -31.00
N SER A 266 -23.00 8.07 -30.27
CA SER A 266 -22.69 8.76 -29.03
C SER A 266 -22.46 10.26 -29.26
N ASN A 267 -22.96 11.10 -28.33
CA ASN A 267 -22.69 12.53 -28.36
C ASN A 267 -21.25 12.81 -27.96
N LYS A 268 -20.44 13.33 -28.87
CA LYS A 268 -19.01 13.56 -28.70
C LYS A 268 -18.65 14.55 -27.58
N ASP A 269 -19.55 15.45 -27.23
CA ASP A 269 -19.34 16.46 -26.17
C ASP A 269 -19.60 15.90 -24.76
N GLN A 270 -20.15 14.69 -24.64
CA GLN A 270 -20.36 14.02 -23.35
C GLN A 270 -19.26 12.99 -23.09
N ALA A 271 -19.04 12.67 -21.83
CA ALA A 271 -18.15 11.59 -21.45
C ALA A 271 -18.87 10.24 -21.53
N HIS A 272 -18.28 9.29 -22.20
CA HIS A 272 -18.77 7.93 -22.32
C HIS A 272 -17.75 6.96 -21.72
N ILE A 273 -18.25 6.00 -20.95
CA ILE A 273 -17.47 4.91 -20.36
C ILE A 273 -18.06 3.60 -20.90
N TYR A 274 -17.23 2.79 -21.55
CA TYR A 274 -17.61 1.49 -22.06
C TYR A 274 -16.69 0.41 -21.52
N SER A 275 -17.27 -0.68 -21.01
CA SER A 275 -16.58 -1.93 -20.69
C SER A 275 -16.93 -2.95 -21.74
N ASP A 276 -15.95 -3.50 -22.43
CA ASP A 276 -16.16 -4.47 -23.51
C ASP A 276 -15.04 -5.53 -23.50
N VAL A 277 -15.12 -6.46 -24.40
CA VAL A 277 -14.12 -7.51 -24.60
C VAL A 277 -13.63 -7.44 -26.05
N TRP A 278 -12.32 -7.42 -26.22
CA TRP A 278 -11.74 -7.52 -27.56
C TRP A 278 -11.88 -8.95 -28.05
N GLU A 279 -12.50 -9.11 -29.26
CA GLU A 279 -12.80 -10.42 -29.80
C GLU A 279 -11.56 -11.30 -30.03
N VAL A 280 -10.42 -10.68 -30.31
CA VAL A 280 -9.14 -11.38 -30.43
C VAL A 280 -8.61 -11.67 -29.00
N GLY A 281 -8.81 -12.90 -28.53
CA GLY A 281 -8.27 -13.38 -27.27
C GLY A 281 -9.14 -13.09 -26.03
N SER A 282 -10.37 -12.60 -26.19
CA SER A 282 -11.29 -12.30 -25.06
C SER A 282 -10.71 -11.37 -24.02
N LYS A 283 -9.95 -10.34 -24.44
CA LYS A 283 -9.25 -9.40 -23.55
C LYS A 283 -10.19 -8.29 -23.07
N PRO A 284 -10.16 -7.95 -21.79
CA PRO A 284 -10.93 -6.83 -21.25
C PRO A 284 -10.50 -5.50 -21.89
N VAL A 285 -11.48 -4.67 -22.21
CA VAL A 285 -11.26 -3.32 -22.75
C VAL A 285 -12.12 -2.32 -22.01
N LEU A 286 -11.51 -1.20 -21.62
CA LEU A 286 -12.20 -0.04 -21.07
C LEU A 286 -11.99 1.15 -22.02
N LEU A 287 -13.08 1.80 -22.43
CA LEU A 287 -13.01 3.00 -23.26
C LEU A 287 -13.54 4.19 -22.47
N LEU A 288 -12.72 5.23 -22.34
CA LEU A 288 -13.08 6.53 -21.82
C LEU A 288 -13.00 7.54 -22.96
N ILE A 289 -14.15 8.04 -23.40
CA ILE A 289 -14.24 8.77 -24.65
C ILE A 289 -14.98 10.10 -24.45
N SER A 290 -14.38 11.18 -24.92
CA SER A 290 -14.99 12.50 -25.10
C SER A 290 -14.11 13.38 -25.99
N ASP A 291 -14.73 14.26 -26.79
CA ASP A 291 -14.02 15.33 -27.50
C ASP A 291 -13.76 16.55 -26.58
N ASP A 292 -14.46 16.61 -25.44
CA ASP A 292 -14.21 17.60 -24.39
C ASP A 292 -13.25 17.05 -23.32
N GLY A 293 -12.04 17.61 -23.25
CA GLY A 293 -11.01 17.17 -22.31
C GLY A 293 -11.42 17.30 -20.82
N LYS A 294 -12.31 18.25 -20.47
CA LYS A 294 -12.84 18.35 -19.10
C LYS A 294 -13.72 17.15 -18.79
N ARG A 295 -14.61 16.79 -19.73
CA ARG A 295 -15.49 15.63 -19.61
C ARG A 295 -14.72 14.31 -19.58
N LEU A 296 -13.66 14.23 -20.35
CA LEU A 296 -12.77 13.06 -20.34
C LEU A 296 -12.14 12.86 -18.94
N ARG A 297 -11.72 13.94 -18.30
CA ARG A 297 -11.20 13.89 -16.92
C ARG A 297 -12.28 13.49 -15.92
N GLU A 298 -13.49 14.05 -16.03
CA GLU A 298 -14.63 13.67 -15.21
C GLU A 298 -14.97 12.19 -15.32
N ALA A 299 -14.77 11.56 -16.48
CA ALA A 299 -14.94 10.11 -16.62
C ALA A 299 -13.98 9.30 -15.76
N VAL A 300 -12.70 9.68 -15.73
CA VAL A 300 -11.71 9.07 -14.82
C VAL A 300 -12.10 9.30 -13.36
N GLN A 301 -12.44 10.53 -13.00
CA GLN A 301 -12.83 10.88 -11.63
C GLN A 301 -14.06 10.09 -11.15
N ALA A 302 -15.06 9.92 -12.03
CA ALA A 302 -16.27 9.16 -11.73
C ALA A 302 -15.98 7.66 -11.48
N LEU A 303 -15.05 7.06 -12.25
CA LEU A 303 -14.62 5.67 -12.04
C LEU A 303 -13.95 5.47 -10.66
N TYR A 304 -13.21 6.47 -10.19
CA TYR A 304 -12.55 6.40 -8.88
C TYR A 304 -13.38 6.93 -7.73
N ASN A 305 -14.54 7.56 -8.01
CA ASN A 305 -15.56 7.82 -7.01
C ASN A 305 -16.41 6.57 -6.80
N ARG A 306 -16.19 5.90 -5.66
CA ARG A 306 -16.84 4.62 -5.36
C ARG A 306 -18.35 4.70 -5.37
N GLU A 307 -18.93 5.76 -4.78
CA GLU A 307 -20.38 5.93 -4.68
C GLU A 307 -21.04 6.09 -6.06
N LEU A 308 -20.39 6.82 -6.97
CA LEU A 308 -20.85 6.95 -8.35
C LEU A 308 -20.69 5.65 -9.13
N ARG A 309 -19.53 5.02 -9.01
CA ARG A 309 -19.22 3.79 -9.74
C ARG A 309 -20.15 2.64 -9.37
N GLU A 310 -20.47 2.45 -8.10
CA GLU A 310 -21.42 1.41 -7.66
C GLU A 310 -22.83 1.56 -8.26
N GLN A 311 -23.18 2.75 -8.74
CA GLN A 311 -24.44 3.02 -9.45
C GLN A 311 -24.35 2.72 -10.95
N MET A 312 -23.15 2.52 -11.50
CA MET A 312 -22.94 2.25 -12.94
C MET A 312 -23.07 0.75 -13.26
N VAL A 313 -24.23 0.18 -12.97
CA VAL A 313 -24.53 -1.26 -13.16
C VAL A 313 -24.85 -1.53 -14.64
N SER A 314 -23.90 -1.22 -15.52
CA SER A 314 -23.98 -1.40 -16.97
C SER A 314 -22.57 -1.52 -17.56
N ASP A 315 -22.47 -2.06 -18.75
CA ASP A 315 -21.25 -2.04 -19.58
C ASP A 315 -21.07 -0.74 -20.37
N ASN A 316 -22.06 0.17 -20.30
CA ASN A 316 -22.14 1.40 -21.07
C ASN A 316 -22.79 2.51 -20.22
N VAL A 317 -22.06 3.58 -19.97
CA VAL A 317 -22.54 4.73 -19.20
C VAL A 317 -22.16 6.03 -19.92
N THR A 318 -23.13 6.93 -20.04
CA THR A 318 -22.92 8.32 -20.46
C THR A 318 -23.07 9.21 -19.23
N LEU A 319 -22.04 9.99 -18.90
CA LEU A 319 -22.09 10.87 -17.73
C LEU A 319 -22.97 12.09 -17.96
N PRO A 320 -23.81 12.48 -16.98
CA PRO A 320 -24.54 13.74 -17.02
C PRO A 320 -23.60 14.96 -17.07
N ILE A 321 -24.07 16.05 -17.71
CA ILE A 321 -23.24 17.26 -17.89
C ILE A 321 -22.88 17.94 -16.55
N ASP A 322 -23.76 17.90 -15.56
CA ASP A 322 -23.59 18.56 -14.26
C ASP A 322 -23.30 17.56 -13.12
N ILE A 323 -22.63 16.45 -13.44
CA ILE A 323 -22.28 15.45 -12.42
C ILE A 323 -21.21 15.98 -11.48
N ASP A 324 -21.41 15.83 -10.18
CA ASP A 324 -20.38 16.04 -9.18
C ASP A 324 -19.58 14.73 -9.03
N VAL A 325 -18.34 14.74 -9.49
CA VAL A 325 -17.44 13.59 -9.46
C VAL A 325 -16.46 13.64 -8.29
N SER A 326 -16.51 14.69 -7.45
CA SER A 326 -15.59 14.86 -6.33
C SER A 326 -15.74 13.73 -5.31
N LEU A 327 -14.63 13.35 -4.73
CA LEU A 327 -14.57 12.40 -3.61
C LEU A 327 -14.05 13.13 -2.38
N ASP A 328 -14.89 13.24 -1.35
CA ASP A 328 -14.49 13.80 -0.07
C ASP A 328 -13.64 12.76 0.69
N VAL A 329 -12.37 13.07 0.91
CA VAL A 329 -11.48 12.27 1.73
C VAL A 329 -11.49 12.81 3.15
N GLU A 330 -12.04 12.06 4.08
CA GLU A 330 -11.97 12.40 5.51
C GLU A 330 -10.56 12.18 6.04
N ILE A 331 -9.83 13.28 6.30
CA ILE A 331 -8.43 13.24 6.76
C ILE A 331 -8.30 13.29 8.30
N ASP A 332 -9.37 13.53 9.06
CA ASP A 332 -9.27 14.20 10.36
C ASP A 332 -9.70 13.36 11.58
N GLN A 333 -9.15 12.14 11.72
CA GLN A 333 -9.28 11.41 12.99
C GLN A 333 -7.90 11.22 13.63
N ASP A 334 -7.67 11.86 14.79
CA ASP A 334 -6.48 11.59 15.61
C ASP A 334 -6.52 10.20 16.26
N TYR A 335 -7.69 9.60 16.37
CA TYR A 335 -7.89 8.26 16.93
C TYR A 335 -8.39 7.31 15.85
N VAL A 336 -7.70 6.19 15.69
CA VAL A 336 -8.10 5.06 14.84
C VAL A 336 -8.27 3.84 15.73
N TYR A 337 -9.48 3.33 15.83
CA TYR A 337 -9.78 2.12 16.61
C TYR A 337 -9.60 0.87 15.74
N LEU A 338 -9.42 -0.30 16.35
CA LEU A 338 -9.32 -1.56 15.60
C LEU A 338 -10.60 -1.84 14.80
N ASN A 339 -11.77 -1.51 15.34
CA ASN A 339 -13.03 -1.64 14.59
C ASN A 339 -13.11 -0.72 13.37
N ASP A 340 -12.48 0.47 13.38
CA ASP A 340 -12.37 1.36 12.21
C ASP A 340 -11.52 0.71 11.11
N LEU A 341 -10.58 -0.16 11.52
CA LEU A 341 -9.79 -0.99 10.63
C LEU A 341 -10.50 -2.31 10.25
N GLY A 342 -11.79 -2.51 10.66
CA GLY A 342 -12.56 -3.75 10.43
C GLY A 342 -12.13 -4.93 11.29
N ILE A 343 -11.30 -4.70 12.30
CA ILE A 343 -10.82 -5.74 13.23
C ILE A 343 -11.75 -5.75 14.43
N ASN A 344 -12.61 -6.76 14.51
CA ASN A 344 -13.60 -6.94 15.60
C ASN A 344 -13.00 -7.63 16.84
N GLY A 345 -11.73 -7.35 17.13
CA GLY A 345 -10.94 -7.98 18.17
C GLY A 345 -10.07 -9.12 17.64
N ILE A 346 -9.02 -9.46 18.39
CA ILE A 346 -8.07 -10.52 18.04
C ILE A 346 -7.95 -11.48 19.20
N GLU A 347 -8.28 -12.74 18.96
CA GLU A 347 -8.18 -13.82 19.95
C GLU A 347 -6.95 -14.68 19.65
N LEU A 348 -6.10 -14.88 20.66
CA LEU A 348 -4.89 -15.69 20.58
C LEU A 348 -4.92 -16.74 21.68
N HIS A 349 -4.64 -17.98 21.33
CA HIS A 349 -4.61 -19.12 22.22
C HIS A 349 -3.25 -19.82 22.20
N GLY A 350 -2.83 -20.30 23.33
CA GLY A 350 -1.61 -21.09 23.48
C GLY A 350 -0.66 -20.54 24.52
N SER A 351 0.25 -21.38 24.96
CA SER A 351 1.38 -21.00 25.83
C SER A 351 2.52 -20.42 24.99
N ASN A 352 3.45 -19.78 25.69
CA ASN A 352 4.62 -19.12 25.10
C ASN A 352 4.26 -17.91 24.24
N GLN A 353 4.93 -17.75 23.11
CA GLN A 353 4.82 -16.55 22.29
C GLN A 353 3.60 -16.60 21.35
N GLN A 354 2.70 -15.65 21.52
CA GLN A 354 1.55 -15.42 20.66
C GLN A 354 1.67 -14.03 20.01
N VAL A 355 1.36 -13.91 18.73
CA VAL A 355 1.63 -12.70 17.95
C VAL A 355 0.37 -12.22 17.24
N ALA A 356 0.09 -10.92 17.35
CA ALA A 356 -0.88 -10.23 16.51
C ALA A 356 -0.19 -9.15 15.68
N ASN A 357 -0.52 -9.08 14.40
CA ASN A 357 0.02 -8.07 13.48
C ASN A 357 -1.12 -7.15 13.01
N ILE A 358 -0.86 -5.84 12.95
CA ILE A 358 -1.82 -4.81 12.55
C ILE A 358 -1.11 -3.82 11.64
N GLY A 359 -1.58 -3.68 10.40
CA GLY A 359 -1.08 -2.69 9.45
C GLY A 359 -1.83 -1.36 9.56
N LEU A 360 -1.10 -0.25 9.55
CA LEU A 360 -1.68 1.09 9.60
C LEU A 360 -0.95 2.03 8.64
N ARG A 361 -1.71 2.93 7.98
CA ARG A 361 -1.14 3.98 7.12
C ARG A 361 -1.58 5.37 7.58
N ILE A 362 -0.70 6.34 7.43
CA ILE A 362 -1.01 7.76 7.56
C ILE A 362 -0.70 8.46 6.23
N PRO A 363 -1.31 9.63 5.95
CA PRO A 363 -1.00 10.39 4.74
C PRO A 363 0.49 10.70 4.62
N VAL A 364 1.03 10.61 3.40
CA VAL A 364 2.48 10.72 3.13
C VAL A 364 3.08 12.08 3.46
N ASP A 365 2.27 13.13 3.42
CA ASP A 365 2.63 14.52 3.76
C ASP A 365 2.67 14.80 5.27
N TYR A 366 2.27 13.83 6.11
CA TYR A 366 2.29 13.93 7.56
C TYR A 366 3.37 13.06 8.20
N GLN A 367 3.75 13.43 9.38
CA GLN A 367 4.51 12.62 10.34
C GLN A 367 3.82 12.68 11.69
N LEU A 368 4.01 11.67 12.51
CA LEU A 368 3.40 11.63 13.85
C LEU A 368 4.07 12.63 14.81
N ALA A 369 3.26 13.28 15.62
CA ALA A 369 3.75 14.16 16.69
C ALA A 369 4.30 13.36 17.89
N ASN A 370 4.82 14.07 18.89
CA ASN A 370 5.52 13.44 20.04
C ASN A 370 4.60 12.58 20.91
N GLU A 371 3.32 12.92 20.95
CA GLU A 371 2.30 12.31 21.79
C GLU A 371 1.70 11.03 21.18
N ALA A 372 2.11 10.67 19.96
CA ALA A 372 1.61 9.48 19.28
C ALA A 372 1.80 8.21 20.11
N SER A 373 0.74 7.42 20.24
CA SER A 373 0.73 6.24 21.09
C SER A 373 -0.27 5.20 20.61
N VAL A 374 -0.07 3.96 21.05
CA VAL A 374 -1.04 2.87 20.91
C VAL A 374 -1.60 2.55 22.29
N ASN A 375 -2.90 2.63 22.43
CA ASN A 375 -3.61 2.15 23.61
C ASN A 375 -4.11 0.75 23.35
N LEU A 376 -3.43 -0.24 23.90
CA LEU A 376 -3.79 -1.65 23.81
C LEU A 376 -4.73 -1.99 24.95
N ARG A 377 -5.96 -2.42 24.63
CA ARG A 377 -6.95 -2.91 25.58
C ARG A 377 -7.13 -4.40 25.39
N MET A 378 -7.02 -5.15 26.47
CA MET A 378 -6.98 -6.60 26.41
C MET A 378 -7.59 -7.24 27.63
N ARG A 379 -7.98 -8.50 27.49
CA ARG A 379 -8.36 -9.41 28.56
C ARG A 379 -7.65 -10.74 28.35
N TYR A 380 -7.42 -11.50 29.38
CA TYR A 380 -6.65 -12.72 29.31
C TYR A 380 -7.00 -13.68 30.43
N SER A 381 -6.61 -14.93 30.24
CA SER A 381 -6.93 -16.03 31.14
C SER A 381 -6.27 -15.90 32.53
N ASP A 382 -6.89 -16.47 33.56
CA ASP A 382 -6.41 -16.42 34.97
C ASP A 382 -5.29 -17.43 35.27
N ASN A 383 -5.09 -18.41 34.39
CA ASN A 383 -4.12 -19.48 34.55
C ASN A 383 -2.68 -19.10 34.15
N LEU A 384 -2.37 -17.78 34.11
CA LEU A 384 -1.05 -17.25 33.79
C LEU A 384 -0.15 -17.09 35.02
N ASP A 385 1.15 -17.31 34.82
CA ASP A 385 2.21 -16.85 35.75
C ASP A 385 2.45 -15.35 35.48
N PHE A 386 1.78 -14.50 36.23
CA PHE A 386 1.80 -13.05 36.07
C PHE A 386 3.18 -12.40 36.38
N GLU A 387 4.10 -13.13 37.02
CA GLU A 387 5.47 -12.65 37.22
C GLU A 387 6.32 -12.79 35.94
N LYS A 388 5.93 -13.68 35.01
CA LYS A 388 6.66 -14.00 33.80
C LYS A 388 5.94 -13.61 32.53
N SER A 389 4.59 -13.56 32.57
CA SER A 389 3.78 -13.24 31.39
C SER A 389 3.82 -11.75 31.07
N MET A 390 4.04 -11.39 29.80
CA MET A 390 4.17 -10.01 29.37
C MET A 390 3.64 -9.79 27.94
N VAL A 391 3.41 -8.53 27.62
CA VAL A 391 3.15 -8.05 26.28
C VAL A 391 4.26 -7.13 25.83
N THR A 392 4.78 -7.31 24.62
CA THR A 392 5.78 -6.45 23.99
C THR A 392 5.25 -5.94 22.66
N MET A 393 5.37 -4.64 22.42
CA MET A 393 4.95 -4.02 21.17
C MET A 393 6.15 -3.65 20.30
N TYR A 394 6.06 -3.97 19.03
CA TYR A 394 7.02 -3.58 17.99
C TYR A 394 6.33 -2.71 16.95
N ILE A 395 7.03 -1.71 16.46
CA ILE A 395 6.62 -0.88 15.32
C ILE A 395 7.73 -0.94 14.27
N ASN A 396 7.40 -1.40 13.06
CA ASN A 396 8.37 -1.57 11.97
C ASN A 396 9.63 -2.34 12.43
N GLY A 397 9.44 -3.45 13.16
CA GLY A 397 10.51 -4.28 13.71
C GLY A 397 11.24 -3.70 14.92
N VAL A 398 10.92 -2.46 15.34
CA VAL A 398 11.56 -1.80 16.49
C VAL A 398 10.74 -2.03 17.75
N PRO A 399 11.28 -2.65 18.84
CA PRO A 399 10.56 -2.77 20.09
C PRO A 399 10.39 -1.38 20.73
N ILE A 400 9.15 -1.03 21.09
CA ILE A 400 8.82 0.28 21.68
C ILE A 400 8.45 0.20 23.14
N GLY A 401 8.14 -0.97 23.68
CA GLY A 401 7.86 -1.17 25.09
C GLY A 401 7.41 -2.59 25.42
N SER A 402 7.54 -2.95 26.70
CA SER A 402 7.04 -4.21 27.25
C SER A 402 6.35 -3.94 28.60
N HIS A 403 5.23 -4.63 28.83
CA HIS A 403 4.47 -4.55 30.06
C HIS A 403 4.13 -5.95 30.58
N ARG A 404 4.21 -6.15 31.89
CA ARG A 404 3.75 -7.38 32.53
C ARG A 404 2.23 -7.44 32.52
N LEU A 405 1.69 -8.64 32.34
CA LEU A 405 0.27 -8.91 32.54
C LEU A 405 -0.01 -8.91 34.05
N GLU A 406 -1.17 -8.40 34.45
CA GLU A 406 -1.51 -8.20 35.86
C GLU A 406 -2.77 -8.98 36.24
N ARG A 407 -2.73 -9.76 37.32
CA ARG A 407 -3.85 -10.59 37.78
C ARG A 407 -5.13 -9.79 38.01
N TYR A 408 -5.01 -8.60 38.60
CA TYR A 408 -6.17 -7.77 38.94
C TYR A 408 -6.78 -7.01 37.79
N SER A 409 -6.06 -6.90 36.67
CA SER A 409 -6.51 -6.23 35.45
C SER A 409 -6.95 -7.19 34.34
N ARG A 410 -6.96 -8.52 34.58
CA ARG A 410 -7.16 -9.54 33.56
C ARG A 410 -8.46 -9.41 32.75
N ASP A 411 -9.51 -8.89 33.36
CA ASP A 411 -10.82 -8.75 32.69
C ASP A 411 -10.90 -7.48 31.82
N TYR A 412 -10.00 -6.51 32.08
CA TYR A 412 -9.85 -5.29 31.29
C TYR A 412 -8.52 -4.63 31.62
N HIS A 413 -7.49 -4.89 30.84
CA HIS A 413 -6.17 -4.30 30.99
C HIS A 413 -5.89 -3.31 29.85
N SER A 414 -5.59 -2.07 30.20
CA SER A 414 -5.28 -1.01 29.24
C SER A 414 -3.83 -0.55 29.43
N VAL A 415 -3.05 -0.61 28.35
CA VAL A 415 -1.62 -0.24 28.36
C VAL A 415 -1.35 0.73 27.22
N ASN A 416 -0.64 1.83 27.51
CA ASN A 416 -0.20 2.79 26.51
C ASN A 416 1.26 2.56 26.11
N PHE A 417 1.51 2.48 24.81
CA PHE A 417 2.83 2.42 24.19
C PHE A 417 3.07 3.70 23.40
N TYR A 418 4.04 4.51 23.81
CA TYR A 418 4.39 5.75 23.11
C TYR A 418 5.36 5.46 21.96
N LEU A 419 5.12 6.08 20.80
CA LEU A 419 5.96 5.90 19.63
C LEU A 419 7.24 6.74 19.76
N PRO A 420 8.44 6.12 19.77
CA PRO A 420 9.70 6.85 19.82
C PRO A 420 9.95 7.61 18.50
N GLU A 421 10.75 8.67 18.56
CA GLU A 421 11.06 9.55 17.42
C GLU A 421 11.47 8.78 16.15
N LYS A 422 12.29 7.73 16.33
CA LYS A 422 12.84 6.94 15.22
C LYS A 422 11.79 6.23 14.34
N VAL A 423 10.56 5.99 14.85
CA VAL A 423 9.49 5.34 14.08
C VAL A 423 8.43 6.33 13.61
N ARG A 424 8.34 7.53 14.16
CA ARG A 424 7.27 8.50 13.86
C ARG A 424 7.33 9.11 12.45
N GLY A 425 8.44 8.96 11.75
CA GLY A 425 8.64 9.48 10.39
C GLY A 425 8.10 8.59 9.28
N ALA A 426 7.68 7.36 9.56
CA ALA A 426 7.09 6.46 8.58
C ALA A 426 5.69 6.94 8.14
N TYR A 427 5.20 6.47 7.00
CA TYR A 427 3.80 6.60 6.58
C TYR A 427 3.05 5.27 6.63
N TYR A 428 3.79 4.15 6.71
CA TYR A 428 3.26 2.81 6.96
C TYR A 428 3.83 2.27 8.27
N TYR A 429 2.96 1.73 9.10
CA TYR A 429 3.28 1.16 10.40
C TYR A 429 2.86 -0.30 10.42
N ASP A 430 3.85 -1.19 10.49
CA ASP A 430 3.67 -2.59 10.89
C ASP A 430 3.72 -2.65 12.41
N VAL A 431 2.56 -2.89 13.03
CA VAL A 431 2.40 -3.00 14.48
C VAL A 431 2.30 -4.45 14.86
N ARG A 432 3.34 -4.97 15.50
CA ARG A 432 3.39 -6.34 15.99
C ARG A 432 3.27 -6.37 17.52
N VAL A 433 2.22 -7.02 18.02
CA VAL A 433 1.94 -7.22 19.44
C VAL A 433 2.31 -8.64 19.80
N VAL A 434 3.29 -8.81 20.65
CA VAL A 434 3.82 -10.12 21.06
C VAL A 434 3.48 -10.37 22.52
N PHE A 435 2.78 -11.47 22.79
CA PHE A 435 2.45 -11.92 24.13
C PHE A 435 3.29 -13.13 24.51
N ASP A 436 4.00 -13.05 25.61
CA ASP A 436 4.63 -14.20 26.25
C ASP A 436 3.66 -14.72 27.32
N LEU A 437 2.87 -15.76 27.00
CA LEU A 437 1.86 -16.33 27.87
C LEU A 437 2.43 -17.56 28.61
N ILE A 438 2.88 -17.36 29.83
CA ILE A 438 3.47 -18.42 30.67
C ILE A 438 2.41 -18.96 31.60
N PRO A 439 2.00 -20.25 31.49
CA PRO A 439 1.01 -20.83 32.37
C PRO A 439 1.46 -20.92 33.81
N SER A 440 0.57 -20.74 34.78
CA SER A 440 0.81 -20.95 36.20
C SER A 440 0.68 -22.43 36.57
N GLY A 441 1.66 -22.97 37.30
CA GLY A 441 1.63 -24.36 37.79
C GLY A 441 2.01 -25.42 36.77
N THR A 442 1.75 -26.68 37.09
CA THR A 442 1.90 -27.83 36.18
C THR A 442 0.63 -28.01 35.35
N ILE A 443 0.77 -27.89 34.03
CA ILE A 443 -0.35 -28.13 33.13
C ILE A 443 -0.64 -29.63 33.09
N ASN A 444 -1.93 -30.03 33.23
CA ASN A 444 -2.35 -31.38 32.96
C ASN A 444 -2.40 -31.61 31.45
N CYS A 445 -1.57 -32.50 30.93
CA CYS A 445 -1.44 -32.76 29.48
C CYS A 445 -2.72 -33.28 28.84
N GLU A 446 -3.57 -33.97 29.61
CA GLU A 446 -4.86 -34.50 29.09
C GLU A 446 -5.87 -33.37 28.85
N GLN A 447 -5.74 -32.25 29.54
CA GLN A 447 -6.61 -31.08 29.45
C GLN A 447 -5.92 -29.86 28.84
N TYR A 448 -4.79 -30.03 28.14
CA TYR A 448 -3.97 -28.92 27.63
C TYR A 448 -4.78 -27.95 26.77
N LEU A 449 -5.61 -28.47 25.84
CA LEU A 449 -6.41 -27.62 24.94
C LEU A 449 -7.52 -26.86 25.69
N GLU A 450 -8.10 -27.48 26.75
CA GLU A 450 -9.14 -26.84 27.58
C GLU A 450 -8.55 -25.83 28.58
N SER A 451 -7.26 -25.96 28.93
CA SER A 451 -6.56 -25.12 29.88
C SER A 451 -5.48 -24.22 29.28
N ALA A 452 -5.39 -24.18 27.96
CA ALA A 452 -4.45 -23.31 27.28
C ALA A 452 -4.66 -21.83 27.66
N PRO A 453 -3.60 -21.09 27.94
CA PRO A 453 -3.74 -19.65 28.14
C PRO A 453 -4.28 -18.99 26.88
N TRP A 454 -4.99 -17.89 27.09
CA TRP A 454 -5.50 -17.09 25.99
C TRP A 454 -5.39 -15.59 26.29
N VAL A 455 -5.36 -14.79 25.24
CA VAL A 455 -5.50 -13.34 25.30
C VAL A 455 -6.43 -12.87 24.19
N TYR A 456 -7.22 -11.86 24.49
CA TYR A 456 -8.11 -11.20 23.54
C TYR A 456 -7.77 -9.70 23.53
N ILE A 457 -7.40 -9.20 22.36
CA ILE A 457 -7.22 -7.77 22.10
C ILE A 457 -8.59 -7.21 21.74
N ASN A 458 -9.07 -6.25 22.51
CA ASN A 458 -10.38 -5.66 22.32
C ASN A 458 -10.41 -4.75 21.08
N GLU A 459 -11.53 -4.72 20.38
CA GLU A 459 -11.82 -3.89 19.21
C GLU A 459 -11.74 -2.39 19.48
N ASP A 460 -11.89 -1.97 20.74
CA ASP A 460 -11.76 -0.59 21.18
C ASP A 460 -10.31 -0.20 21.52
N SER A 461 -9.32 -1.08 21.31
CA SER A 461 -7.92 -0.69 21.26
C SER A 461 -7.73 0.33 20.15
N ASN A 462 -6.87 1.33 20.38
CA ASN A 462 -6.76 2.44 19.44
C ASN A 462 -5.34 2.96 19.29
N PHE A 463 -5.13 3.57 18.14
CA PHE A 463 -3.96 4.35 17.80
C PHE A 463 -4.31 5.83 17.99
N TYR A 464 -3.59 6.53 18.86
CA TYR A 464 -3.61 7.98 18.94
C TYR A 464 -2.51 8.54 18.03
N LEU A 465 -2.90 9.17 16.93
CA LEU A 465 -2.03 9.53 15.82
C LEU A 465 -2.07 11.05 15.55
N PRO A 466 -1.71 11.89 16.53
CA PRO A 466 -1.62 13.32 16.29
C PRO A 466 -0.56 13.59 15.24
N ARG A 467 -0.96 14.26 14.17
CA ARG A 467 -0.17 14.45 12.96
C ARG A 467 0.33 15.88 12.85
N ARG A 468 1.49 16.04 12.26
CA ARG A 468 2.01 17.34 11.83
C ARG A 468 2.53 17.23 10.40
N GLN A 469 2.35 18.27 9.62
CA GLN A 469 2.91 18.30 8.28
C GLN A 469 4.44 18.12 8.32
N ARG A 470 4.97 17.47 7.29
CA ARG A 470 6.42 17.33 7.16
C ARG A 470 7.07 18.67 6.89
N ALA A 471 8.04 19.03 7.73
CA ALA A 471 8.82 20.27 7.57
C ALA A 471 9.92 20.14 6.52
N PHE A 472 10.25 18.92 6.07
CA PHE A 472 11.35 18.64 5.16
C PHE A 472 10.87 17.79 4.00
N ILE A 473 11.38 18.11 2.80
CA ILE A 473 11.32 17.20 1.66
C ILE A 473 12.53 16.27 1.69
N SER A 474 12.31 15.01 1.29
CA SER A 474 13.37 14.01 1.20
C SER A 474 12.93 12.92 0.23
N LEU A 475 13.87 12.35 -0.53
CA LEU A 475 13.58 11.33 -1.54
C LEU A 475 12.88 10.09 -0.94
N ASN A 476 13.22 9.70 0.28
CA ASN A 476 12.56 8.58 0.97
C ASN A 476 11.11 8.87 1.41
N TYR A 477 10.63 10.10 1.24
CA TYR A 477 9.25 10.46 1.50
C TYR A 477 8.38 10.55 0.24
N LEU A 478 8.96 10.26 -0.94
CA LEU A 478 8.16 10.19 -2.17
C LEU A 478 6.93 9.28 -1.96
N PRO A 479 5.78 9.63 -2.53
CA PRO A 479 5.54 10.70 -3.51
C PRO A 479 5.39 12.12 -2.92
N PHE A 480 5.50 12.33 -1.58
CA PHE A 480 5.52 13.69 -1.04
C PHE A 480 6.74 14.48 -1.57
N PRO A 481 6.59 15.70 -2.08
CA PRO A 481 5.45 16.63 -1.98
C PRO A 481 4.54 16.70 -3.22
N PHE A 482 4.57 15.72 -4.09
CA PHE A 482 3.73 15.65 -5.30
C PHE A 482 2.34 15.06 -5.01
N THR A 483 2.21 14.37 -3.88
CA THR A 483 0.94 13.90 -3.30
C THR A 483 0.85 14.47 -1.89
N GLU A 484 -0.22 15.21 -1.63
CA GLU A 484 -0.51 15.88 -0.36
C GLU A 484 -2.01 15.76 -0.06
N HIS A 485 -2.38 15.73 1.20
CA HIS A 485 -3.79 15.59 1.63
C HIS A 485 -4.48 14.38 0.98
N GLU A 486 -3.72 13.28 0.87
CA GLU A 486 -4.18 12.03 0.27
C GLU A 486 -4.64 12.15 -1.19
N ASP A 487 -4.23 13.21 -1.91
CA ASP A 487 -4.47 13.35 -3.35
C ASP A 487 -3.24 13.86 -4.09
N ILE A 488 -3.21 13.62 -5.38
CA ILE A 488 -2.13 14.08 -6.26
C ILE A 488 -2.30 15.59 -6.44
N THR A 489 -1.24 16.34 -6.18
CA THR A 489 -1.23 17.78 -6.45
C THR A 489 -1.20 18.04 -7.98
N SER A 490 -1.21 19.30 -8.40
CA SER A 490 -0.93 19.60 -9.80
C SER A 490 0.56 19.36 -10.08
N VAL A 491 0.84 18.40 -10.97
CA VAL A 491 2.20 17.93 -11.31
C VAL A 491 2.42 17.95 -12.81
N VAL A 492 3.54 18.53 -13.24
CA VAL A 492 3.98 18.50 -14.63
C VAL A 492 5.17 17.56 -14.77
N ILE A 493 5.02 16.50 -15.55
CA ILE A 493 6.10 15.60 -15.94
C ILE A 493 6.71 16.11 -17.24
N VAL A 494 8.02 16.37 -17.24
CA VAL A 494 8.76 16.88 -18.39
C VAL A 494 9.65 15.78 -18.95
N ILE A 495 9.34 15.35 -20.16
CA ILE A 495 10.06 14.30 -20.90
C ILE A 495 10.98 14.90 -21.97
N PRO A 496 11.89 14.12 -22.60
CA PRO A 496 12.76 14.60 -23.67
C PRO A 496 12.01 15.30 -24.81
N ASP A 497 12.72 16.19 -25.55
CA ASP A 497 12.15 16.96 -26.69
C ASP A 497 11.63 16.05 -27.80
N ASN A 498 12.29 14.91 -28.02
CA ASN A 498 11.87 13.86 -28.95
C ASN A 498 11.71 12.54 -28.15
N PRO A 499 10.57 12.33 -27.50
CA PRO A 499 10.39 11.19 -26.63
C PRO A 499 10.27 9.87 -27.43
N SER A 500 10.86 8.82 -26.89
CA SER A 500 10.70 7.44 -27.36
C SER A 500 9.56 6.74 -26.59
N ALA A 501 9.14 5.56 -27.03
CA ALA A 501 8.18 4.73 -26.32
C ALA A 501 8.60 4.44 -24.85
N GLN A 502 9.92 4.34 -24.59
CA GLN A 502 10.44 4.15 -23.23
C GLN A 502 10.25 5.38 -22.34
N ASP A 503 10.26 6.61 -22.90
CA ASP A 503 10.02 7.83 -22.12
C ASP A 503 8.54 7.93 -21.72
N TYR A 504 7.61 7.53 -22.58
CA TYR A 504 6.19 7.43 -22.26
C TYR A 504 5.93 6.34 -21.21
N ARG A 505 6.61 5.19 -21.32
CA ARG A 505 6.55 4.14 -20.29
C ARG A 505 7.00 4.66 -18.94
N THR A 506 8.12 5.39 -18.89
CA THR A 506 8.60 6.01 -17.65
C THR A 506 7.63 7.05 -17.12
N ALA A 507 7.00 7.85 -17.98
CA ALA A 507 5.96 8.79 -17.53
C ALA A 507 4.80 8.05 -16.82
N GLY A 508 4.41 6.89 -17.32
CA GLY A 508 3.44 6.00 -16.67
C GLY A 508 3.92 5.50 -15.29
N ILE A 509 5.18 5.07 -15.18
CA ILE A 509 5.79 4.65 -13.90
C ILE A 509 5.81 5.80 -12.89
N LEU A 510 6.18 7.01 -13.33
CA LEU A 510 6.14 8.21 -12.49
C LEU A 510 4.73 8.53 -12.01
N ALA A 511 3.73 8.40 -12.88
CA ALA A 511 2.33 8.58 -12.51
C ALA A 511 1.88 7.54 -11.46
N GLN A 512 2.24 6.26 -11.64
CA GLN A 512 1.97 5.21 -10.66
C GLN A 512 2.65 5.47 -9.31
N MET A 513 3.90 5.97 -9.31
CA MET A 513 4.58 6.41 -8.09
C MET A 513 3.77 7.49 -7.36
N LEU A 514 3.23 8.48 -8.09
CA LEU A 514 2.40 9.53 -7.50
C LEU A 514 1.12 8.98 -6.85
N GLY A 515 0.55 7.92 -7.43
CA GLY A 515 -0.62 7.24 -6.89
C GLY A 515 -0.40 6.51 -5.58
N ALA A 516 0.85 6.17 -5.23
CA ALA A 516 1.17 5.36 -4.05
C ALA A 516 0.70 5.95 -2.70
N GLY A 517 0.37 7.23 -2.63
CA GLY A 517 -0.15 7.91 -1.43
C GLY A 517 -1.53 8.53 -1.60
N ALA A 518 -2.19 8.31 -2.74
CA ALA A 518 -3.46 8.95 -3.06
C ALA A 518 -4.66 8.08 -2.61
N LYS A 519 -5.71 8.75 -2.13
CA LYS A 519 -7.06 8.19 -1.89
C LYS A 519 -8.14 9.04 -2.57
N GLY A 520 -7.83 10.32 -2.84
CA GLY A 520 -8.70 11.24 -3.57
C GLY A 520 -8.76 10.94 -5.07
N ASN A 521 -9.51 11.76 -5.80
CA ASN A 521 -9.67 11.64 -7.25
C ASN A 521 -9.59 13.00 -7.99
N GLN A 522 -9.08 14.05 -7.33
CA GLN A 522 -9.03 15.41 -7.88
C GLN A 522 -7.65 15.77 -8.47
N GLY A 523 -6.70 14.83 -8.47
CA GLY A 523 -5.34 15.04 -8.98
C GLY A 523 -5.28 15.48 -10.43
N ASN A 524 -4.23 16.20 -10.78
CA ASN A 524 -3.98 16.69 -12.13
C ASN A 524 -2.52 16.46 -12.53
N ILE A 525 -2.31 15.53 -13.44
CA ILE A 525 -1.00 15.27 -14.04
C ILE A 525 -0.98 15.83 -15.45
N ARG A 526 0.05 16.58 -15.80
CA ARG A 526 0.32 17.10 -17.14
C ARG A 526 1.62 16.48 -17.66
N LEU A 527 1.71 16.24 -18.96
CA LEU A 527 2.92 15.77 -19.61
C LEU A 527 3.29 16.74 -20.72
N VAL A 528 4.53 17.23 -20.69
CA VAL A 528 5.06 18.14 -21.70
C VAL A 528 6.46 17.72 -22.13
N LYS A 529 6.83 18.03 -23.37
CA LYS A 529 8.22 17.88 -23.82
C LYS A 529 9.07 19.05 -23.32
N GLY A 530 10.35 18.81 -23.13
CA GLY A 530 11.27 19.85 -22.64
C GLY A 530 11.24 21.13 -23.48
N SER A 531 11.01 21.02 -24.79
CA SER A 531 10.89 22.17 -25.71
C SER A 531 9.53 22.89 -25.65
N GLU A 532 8.53 22.30 -24.99
CA GLU A 532 7.16 22.83 -24.91
C GLU A 532 6.85 23.44 -23.54
N ILE A 533 7.78 23.36 -22.58
CA ILE A 533 7.59 23.92 -21.22
C ILE A 533 7.53 25.46 -21.28
N ASP A 534 6.55 26.04 -20.60
CA ASP A 534 6.32 27.47 -20.52
C ASP A 534 6.16 27.98 -19.07
N ASP A 535 5.93 29.29 -18.91
CA ASP A 535 5.80 29.93 -17.59
C ASP A 535 4.63 29.39 -16.76
N THR A 536 3.59 28.83 -17.37
CA THR A 536 2.46 28.25 -16.64
C THR A 536 2.85 26.94 -15.98
N HIS A 537 3.66 26.14 -16.64
CA HIS A 537 4.17 24.88 -16.12
C HIS A 537 5.12 25.08 -14.94
N TYR A 538 5.94 26.16 -14.96
CA TYR A 538 6.85 26.48 -13.85
C TYR A 538 6.14 26.90 -12.55
N GLN A 539 4.82 27.17 -12.60
CA GLN A 539 4.02 27.47 -11.40
C GLN A 539 3.54 26.22 -10.67
N GLU A 540 3.83 25.03 -11.19
CA GLU A 540 3.39 23.75 -10.64
C GLU A 540 4.56 22.94 -10.06
N ASN A 541 4.25 21.80 -9.44
CA ASN A 541 5.27 20.82 -9.08
C ASN A 541 5.81 20.18 -10.36
N LEU A 542 7.13 20.04 -10.48
CA LEU A 542 7.79 19.54 -11.68
C LEU A 542 8.51 18.22 -11.42
N ILE A 543 8.40 17.29 -12.37
CA ILE A 543 9.26 16.11 -12.45
C ILE A 543 10.00 16.15 -13.78
N LEU A 544 11.32 16.35 -13.74
CA LEU A 544 12.18 16.42 -14.91
C LEU A 544 12.83 15.06 -15.15
N TRP A 545 12.58 14.46 -16.30
CA TRP A 545 13.13 13.17 -16.70
C TRP A 545 13.94 13.30 -17.98
N GLY A 546 15.19 12.81 -17.98
CA GLY A 546 16.02 12.79 -19.18
C GLY A 546 17.49 13.12 -18.94
N SER A 547 18.14 13.45 -20.05
CA SER A 547 19.52 14.00 -20.08
C SER A 547 19.48 15.44 -20.56
N ALA A 548 20.44 16.25 -20.15
CA ALA A 548 20.64 17.57 -20.73
C ALA A 548 20.95 17.53 -22.24
N GLN A 549 21.35 16.40 -22.79
CA GLN A 549 21.55 16.24 -24.25
C GLN A 549 20.25 16.17 -25.05
N ASN A 550 19.15 15.68 -24.46
CA ASN A 550 17.90 15.40 -25.17
C ASN A 550 16.67 16.09 -24.58
N ASN A 551 16.86 16.93 -23.54
CA ASN A 551 15.78 17.64 -22.87
C ASN A 551 16.20 19.09 -22.62
N SER A 552 15.65 20.02 -23.39
CA SER A 552 16.00 21.45 -23.32
C SER A 552 15.57 22.10 -22.01
N ALA A 553 14.52 21.58 -21.34
CA ALA A 553 14.16 22.04 -19.99
C ALA A 553 15.26 21.70 -18.97
N ILE A 554 15.86 20.49 -19.04
CA ILE A 554 16.98 20.11 -18.18
C ILE A 554 18.21 20.98 -18.47
N GLN A 555 18.50 21.31 -19.75
CA GLN A 555 19.57 22.24 -20.08
C GLN A 555 19.36 23.60 -19.38
N ASN A 556 18.19 24.18 -19.49
CA ASN A 556 17.84 25.45 -18.86
C ASN A 556 17.90 25.36 -17.32
N PHE A 557 17.53 24.19 -16.76
CA PHE A 557 17.55 23.94 -15.33
C PHE A 557 18.95 23.59 -14.79
N ASN A 558 19.92 23.26 -15.62
CA ASN A 558 21.27 22.80 -15.23
C ASN A 558 21.94 23.68 -14.18
N ARG A 559 21.78 25.01 -14.26
CA ARG A 559 22.35 25.96 -13.27
C ARG A 559 21.79 25.80 -11.85
N TYR A 560 20.63 25.16 -11.70
CA TYR A 560 19.95 24.91 -10.42
C TYR A 560 20.24 23.51 -9.86
N LEU A 561 20.84 22.60 -10.67
CA LEU A 561 21.20 21.26 -10.21
C LEU A 561 22.39 21.35 -9.24
N TRP A 562 22.45 20.49 -8.26
CA TRP A 562 23.63 20.31 -7.40
C TRP A 562 24.73 19.53 -8.11
N PHE A 563 24.33 18.51 -8.89
CA PHE A 563 25.19 17.80 -9.82
C PHE A 563 24.96 18.33 -11.24
N ARG A 564 25.66 19.40 -11.59
CA ARG A 564 25.53 20.04 -12.90
C ARG A 564 26.16 19.19 -13.99
N PHE A 565 25.54 19.16 -15.13
CA PHE A 565 26.20 18.67 -16.33
C PHE A 565 27.34 19.63 -16.76
N ALA A 566 28.40 19.07 -17.29
CA ALA A 566 29.46 19.83 -17.98
C ALA A 566 28.87 20.57 -19.20
N ASP A 567 29.63 21.53 -19.77
CA ASP A 567 29.18 22.30 -20.93
C ASP A 567 28.84 21.44 -22.16
N THR A 568 29.44 20.25 -22.25
CA THR A 568 29.20 19.25 -23.31
C THR A 568 28.00 18.35 -23.03
N PHE A 569 27.42 18.42 -21.82
CA PHE A 569 26.30 17.62 -21.34
C PHE A 569 26.52 16.09 -21.36
N ASP A 570 27.75 15.63 -21.54
CA ASP A 570 28.14 14.23 -21.62
C ASP A 570 28.52 13.60 -20.28
N LYS A 571 28.67 14.42 -19.24
CA LYS A 571 28.97 14.00 -17.87
C LYS A 571 28.57 15.03 -16.83
N TYR A 572 28.50 14.62 -15.60
CA TYR A 572 28.33 15.48 -14.44
C TYR A 572 29.66 16.09 -13.99
N MET A 573 29.61 17.26 -13.37
CA MET A 573 30.70 17.86 -12.62
C MET A 573 30.60 17.45 -11.14
N SER A 574 31.77 17.26 -10.52
CA SER A 574 31.87 17.11 -9.06
C SER A 574 31.40 18.38 -8.34
N ASN A 575 30.96 18.26 -7.10
CA ASN A 575 30.53 19.38 -6.27
C ASN A 575 31.22 19.35 -4.90
N GLU A 576 30.83 20.28 -4.01
CA GLU A 576 31.46 20.44 -2.70
C GLU A 576 31.22 19.26 -1.74
N LYS A 577 30.28 18.35 -2.05
CA LYS A 577 29.93 17.20 -1.19
C LYS A 577 30.40 15.87 -1.73
N MET A 578 30.61 15.76 -3.03
CA MET A 578 31.01 14.52 -3.66
C MET A 578 31.90 14.77 -4.88
N GLU A 579 33.06 14.13 -4.86
CA GLU A 579 33.89 14.00 -6.04
C GLU A 579 33.43 12.78 -6.85
N LEU A 580 33.09 13.01 -8.12
CA LEU A 580 32.67 11.95 -9.02
C LEU A 580 33.89 11.49 -9.84
N LEU A 581 34.15 10.18 -9.84
CA LEU A 581 35.08 9.56 -10.77
C LEU A 581 34.54 9.71 -12.20
N ASP A 582 35.44 9.77 -13.20
CA ASP A 582 35.06 10.06 -14.60
C ASP A 582 34.03 9.02 -15.15
N GLU A 583 34.12 7.75 -14.76
CA GLU A 583 33.15 6.72 -15.10
C GLU A 583 31.78 7.01 -14.47
N THR A 584 31.73 7.20 -13.14
CA THR A 584 30.50 7.54 -12.43
C THR A 584 29.88 8.83 -12.94
N ALA A 585 30.71 9.84 -13.25
CA ALA A 585 30.24 11.10 -13.80
C ALA A 585 29.52 10.93 -15.15
N LYS A 586 29.86 9.90 -15.93
CA LYS A 586 29.27 9.61 -17.24
C LYS A 586 28.09 8.65 -17.19
N THR A 587 28.02 7.78 -16.18
CA THR A 587 27.08 6.65 -16.16
C THR A 587 26.09 6.68 -14.99
N ALA A 588 26.29 7.52 -13.97
CA ALA A 588 25.37 7.58 -12.84
C ALA A 588 24.02 8.20 -13.21
N THR A 589 22.96 7.72 -12.57
CA THR A 589 21.67 8.41 -12.51
C THR A 589 21.55 9.18 -11.21
N ILE A 590 21.14 10.42 -11.28
CA ILE A 590 21.03 11.32 -10.13
C ILE A 590 19.59 11.77 -9.94
N PHE A 591 19.12 11.55 -8.72
CA PHE A 591 17.83 12.03 -8.22
C PHE A 591 18.09 13.29 -7.36
N GLU A 592 17.43 14.39 -7.65
CA GLU A 592 17.47 15.58 -6.82
C GLU A 592 16.06 16.10 -6.56
N LEU A 593 15.71 16.24 -5.30
CA LEU A 593 14.43 16.79 -4.86
C LEU A 593 14.66 18.13 -4.17
N LYS A 594 14.13 19.19 -4.72
CA LYS A 594 14.34 20.55 -4.21
C LYS A 594 13.08 21.42 -4.29
N VAL A 595 13.08 22.48 -3.50
CA VAL A 595 12.06 23.53 -3.64
C VAL A 595 12.21 24.20 -4.99
N SER A 596 11.10 24.47 -5.64
CA SER A 596 11.09 25.18 -6.91
C SER A 596 11.67 26.60 -6.77
N PRO A 597 12.63 26.98 -7.60
CA PRO A 597 13.10 28.36 -7.64
C PRO A 597 12.13 29.31 -8.39
N PHE A 598 11.06 28.76 -8.99
CA PHE A 598 10.13 29.50 -9.85
C PHE A 598 8.80 29.83 -9.15
N ALA A 599 8.35 28.96 -8.25
CA ALA A 599 7.06 29.09 -7.59
C ALA A 599 7.14 28.71 -6.11
N ASN A 600 6.58 29.56 -5.25
CA ASN A 600 6.52 29.30 -3.82
C ASN A 600 5.66 28.08 -3.50
N GLY A 601 6.14 27.26 -2.56
CA GLY A 601 5.41 26.07 -2.11
C GLY A 601 5.44 24.88 -3.08
N LYS A 602 6.10 25.04 -4.23
CA LYS A 602 6.26 23.99 -5.23
C LYS A 602 7.64 23.34 -5.14
N SER A 603 7.74 22.13 -5.67
CA SER A 603 8.96 21.32 -5.63
C SER A 603 9.31 20.78 -7.01
N ILE A 604 10.59 20.46 -7.18
CA ILE A 604 11.11 19.88 -8.41
C ILE A 604 11.86 18.60 -8.06
N LEU A 605 11.46 17.50 -8.67
CA LEU A 605 12.22 16.26 -8.72
C LEU A 605 12.91 16.18 -10.08
N SER A 606 14.22 16.16 -10.12
CA SER A 606 14.98 15.86 -11.33
C SER A 606 15.58 14.47 -11.25
N ILE A 607 15.36 13.68 -12.27
CA ILE A 607 15.90 12.33 -12.46
C ILE A 607 16.65 12.37 -13.76
N THR A 608 17.97 12.45 -13.67
CA THR A 608 18.83 12.75 -14.83
C THR A 608 19.99 11.77 -14.92
N SER A 609 20.44 11.51 -16.14
CA SER A 609 21.68 10.78 -16.42
C SER A 609 22.26 11.22 -17.77
N PRO A 610 23.59 11.29 -17.91
CA PRO A 610 24.23 11.38 -19.23
C PRO A 610 24.05 10.07 -20.03
N ASP A 611 23.93 8.93 -19.33
CA ASP A 611 23.77 7.60 -19.93
C ASP A 611 22.28 7.20 -19.97
N ARG A 612 21.81 6.90 -21.18
CA ARG A 612 20.42 6.51 -21.43
C ARG A 612 20.06 5.17 -20.78
N VAL A 613 20.97 4.21 -20.74
CA VAL A 613 20.72 2.87 -20.17
C VAL A 613 20.58 3.01 -18.65
N ALA A 614 21.54 3.65 -18.01
CA ALA A 614 21.49 3.91 -16.56
C ALA A 614 20.24 4.69 -16.15
N LEU A 615 19.80 5.65 -17.00
CA LEU A 615 18.56 6.39 -16.75
C LEU A 615 17.33 5.47 -16.76
N LEU A 616 17.25 4.54 -17.69
CA LEU A 616 16.12 3.58 -17.76
C LEU A 616 16.16 2.56 -16.65
N ASP A 617 17.35 2.08 -16.26
CA ASP A 617 17.52 1.15 -15.16
C ASP A 617 17.08 1.78 -13.82
N ALA A 618 17.20 3.10 -13.69
CA ALA A 618 16.73 3.82 -12.51
C ALA A 618 15.21 3.78 -12.30
N ASN A 619 14.42 3.35 -13.28
CA ASN A 619 12.97 3.14 -13.13
C ASN A 619 12.64 2.15 -12.01
N GLU A 620 13.53 1.21 -11.71
CA GLU A 620 13.30 0.27 -10.60
C GLU A 620 13.17 0.97 -9.24
N TYR A 621 13.84 2.12 -9.06
CA TYR A 621 13.75 2.90 -7.83
C TYR A 621 12.46 3.71 -7.71
N LEU A 622 11.67 3.79 -8.77
CA LEU A 622 10.36 4.46 -8.82
C LEU A 622 9.19 3.50 -8.54
N GLN A 623 9.48 2.22 -8.35
CA GLN A 623 8.49 1.16 -8.15
C GLN A 623 8.65 0.51 -6.77
N LYS A 624 7.61 -0.13 -6.26
CA LYS A 624 7.62 -0.95 -5.03
C LYS A 624 8.22 -0.25 -3.81
N ASN A 625 8.04 1.07 -3.69
CA ASN A 625 8.64 1.87 -2.61
C ASN A 625 10.18 1.78 -2.52
N LYS A 626 10.87 1.36 -3.58
CA LYS A 626 12.34 1.28 -3.58
C LYS A 626 13.03 2.62 -3.37
N TRP A 627 12.35 3.75 -3.65
CA TRP A 627 12.85 5.09 -3.30
C TRP A 627 13.11 5.28 -1.79
N ALA A 628 12.54 4.45 -0.93
CA ALA A 628 12.77 4.53 0.52
C ALA A 628 14.25 4.35 0.93
N VAL A 629 15.08 3.73 0.08
CA VAL A 629 16.53 3.61 0.31
C VAL A 629 17.28 4.91 0.06
N MET A 630 16.69 5.85 -0.72
CA MET A 630 17.27 7.14 -1.04
C MET A 630 16.93 8.16 0.05
N THR A 631 17.81 8.37 1.01
CA THR A 631 17.63 9.36 2.08
C THR A 631 18.17 10.73 1.67
N GLY A 632 17.63 11.81 2.26
CA GLY A 632 18.08 13.17 1.91
C GLY A 632 17.39 13.74 0.68
N ASP A 633 18.00 14.76 0.09
CA ASP A 633 17.43 15.52 -1.03
C ASP A 633 18.17 15.29 -2.36
N ALA A 634 19.25 14.51 -2.33
CA ALA A 634 19.92 14.01 -3.53
C ALA A 634 20.38 12.57 -3.34
N ALA A 635 20.35 11.77 -4.40
CA ALA A 635 20.88 10.42 -4.45
C ALA A 635 21.59 10.17 -5.78
N VAL A 636 22.79 9.61 -5.69
CA VAL A 636 23.59 9.16 -6.83
C VAL A 636 23.46 7.65 -6.90
N VAL A 637 22.93 7.14 -7.99
CA VAL A 637 22.81 5.71 -8.29
C VAL A 637 23.87 5.35 -9.31
N SER A 638 24.81 4.50 -8.94
CA SER A 638 25.86 4.01 -9.83
C SER A 638 25.31 3.01 -10.86
N ASN A 639 26.06 2.74 -11.91
CA ASN A 639 25.76 1.68 -12.89
C ASN A 639 25.80 0.24 -12.30
N GLN A 640 26.25 0.09 -11.05
CA GLN A 640 26.23 -1.18 -10.31
C GLN A 640 25.05 -1.26 -9.34
N GLY A 641 24.20 -0.23 -9.28
CA GLY A 641 23.05 -0.16 -8.37
C GLY A 641 23.37 0.37 -6.96
N ASP A 642 24.62 0.81 -6.69
CA ASP A 642 24.96 1.40 -5.40
C ASP A 642 24.33 2.78 -5.27
N VAL A 643 23.64 3.01 -4.13
CA VAL A 643 22.97 4.28 -3.83
C VAL A 643 23.76 5.09 -2.80
N THR A 644 24.20 6.26 -3.18
CA THR A 644 24.82 7.24 -2.27
C THR A 644 23.88 8.42 -2.06
N SER A 645 23.35 8.57 -0.86
CA SER A 645 22.41 9.63 -0.50
C SER A 645 23.12 10.83 0.13
N LEU A 646 22.68 12.01 -0.22
CA LEU A 646 23.25 13.28 0.23
C LEU A 646 22.14 14.26 0.65
N ARG A 647 22.48 15.22 1.50
CA ARG A 647 21.58 16.30 1.90
C ARG A 647 22.26 17.65 1.67
N PHE A 648 21.73 18.45 0.77
CA PHE A 648 22.20 19.79 0.42
C PHE A 648 21.45 20.89 1.16
N GLN A 649 20.14 20.76 1.33
CA GLN A 649 19.31 21.72 2.06
C GLN A 649 19.52 21.55 3.56
N LYS A 650 19.96 22.64 4.22
CA LYS A 650 20.32 22.61 5.65
C LYS A 650 19.14 22.91 6.58
N ASN A 651 18.15 23.64 6.11
CA ASN A 651 17.02 24.13 6.91
C ASN A 651 15.72 23.42 6.51
N ALA A 652 14.78 23.38 7.45
CA ALA A 652 13.39 23.07 7.13
C ALA A 652 12.93 23.98 5.98
N VAL A 653 12.25 23.42 4.99
CA VAL A 653 11.60 24.21 3.98
C VAL A 653 10.44 24.89 4.67
N GLU A 654 10.58 26.20 4.97
CA GLU A 654 9.42 27.02 5.32
C GLU A 654 8.55 27.07 4.06
N ARG A 655 7.55 26.21 4.02
CA ARG A 655 6.43 26.41 3.12
C ARG A 655 5.61 27.53 3.73
N PRO A 656 5.28 28.60 2.96
CA PRO A 656 4.23 29.49 3.41
C PRO A 656 3.01 28.61 3.62
N ASP A 657 2.46 28.62 4.83
CA ASP A 657 1.24 27.93 5.21
C ASP A 657 0.16 28.18 4.14
N LEU A 658 0.00 27.26 3.22
CA LEU A 658 -1.20 27.17 2.39
C LEU A 658 -2.29 26.68 3.32
N GLY A 659 -2.81 27.61 4.15
CA GLY A 659 -3.96 27.35 5.00
C GLY A 659 -3.71 26.32 6.12
N SER A 660 -2.70 26.56 6.98
CA SER A 660 -2.88 26.14 8.36
C SER A 660 -4.15 26.83 8.81
N SER A 661 -5.17 26.02 8.96
CA SER A 661 -6.49 26.55 9.29
C SER A 661 -6.32 27.50 10.48
N THR A 662 -6.47 28.78 10.24
CA THR A 662 -6.77 29.78 11.25
C THR A 662 -7.92 29.32 12.18
N SER A 663 -8.58 28.19 11.84
CA SER A 663 -9.60 27.51 12.62
C SER A 663 -9.11 27.04 14.00
N ASN A 664 -7.88 26.58 14.15
CA ASN A 664 -7.42 26.13 15.46
C ASN A 664 -6.97 27.29 16.36
N ILE A 665 -6.35 28.33 15.78
CA ILE A 665 -6.02 29.55 16.53
C ILE A 665 -7.30 30.33 16.86
N THR A 666 -8.24 30.45 15.92
CA THR A 666 -9.55 31.09 16.17
C THR A 666 -10.41 30.26 17.11
N ARG A 667 -10.37 28.93 17.06
CA ARG A 667 -11.12 28.07 17.99
C ARG A 667 -10.56 28.12 19.40
N SER A 668 -9.23 28.10 19.58
CA SER A 668 -8.61 28.31 20.89
C SER A 668 -8.82 29.74 21.39
N LEU A 669 -8.66 30.76 20.55
CA LEU A 669 -8.98 32.15 20.90
C LEU A 669 -10.46 32.34 21.24
N GLN A 670 -11.39 31.72 20.54
CA GLN A 670 -12.81 31.72 20.89
C GLN A 670 -13.08 31.00 22.22
N GLN A 671 -12.42 29.89 22.51
CA GLN A 671 -12.54 29.20 23.79
C GLN A 671 -12.00 30.07 24.94
N TYR A 672 -10.85 30.72 24.74
CA TYR A 672 -10.31 31.67 25.74
C TYR A 672 -11.21 32.89 25.91
N LEU A 673 -11.78 33.46 24.85
CA LEU A 673 -12.72 34.59 24.93
C LEU A 673 -14.01 34.22 25.65
N VAL A 674 -14.53 33.00 25.44
CA VAL A 674 -15.72 32.50 26.16
C VAL A 674 -15.35 32.27 27.65
N PHE A 675 -14.20 31.70 27.93
CA PHE A 675 -13.76 31.51 29.31
C PHE A 675 -13.53 32.83 30.05
N PHE A 676 -12.87 33.82 29.43
CA PHE A 676 -12.69 35.16 29.98
C PHE A 676 -14.04 35.91 30.14
N GLY A 677 -14.93 35.74 29.19
CA GLY A 677 -16.28 36.30 29.28
C GLY A 677 -17.07 35.76 30.47
N MET A 678 -17.01 34.45 30.72
CA MET A 678 -17.63 33.82 31.89
C MET A 678 -16.99 34.30 33.21
N LEU A 679 -15.67 34.46 33.23
CA LEU A 679 -14.94 34.97 34.41
C LEU A 679 -15.33 36.39 34.76
N ILE A 680 -15.43 37.29 33.76
CA ILE A 680 -15.90 38.66 33.89
C ILE A 680 -17.34 38.70 34.39
N LEU A 681 -18.23 37.88 33.83
CA LEU A 681 -19.61 37.77 34.26
C LEU A 681 -19.73 37.34 35.72
N PHE A 682 -18.93 36.34 36.13
CA PHE A 682 -18.88 35.87 37.50
C PHE A 682 -18.39 36.98 38.50
N LEU A 683 -17.38 37.75 38.09
CA LEU A 683 -16.89 38.89 38.88
C LEU A 683 -17.95 39.99 39.00
N LEU A 684 -18.70 40.32 37.95
CA LEU A 684 -19.77 41.29 37.97
C LEU A 684 -20.92 40.84 38.86
N ILE A 685 -21.32 39.56 38.80
CA ILE A 685 -22.35 38.98 39.68
C ILE A 685 -21.89 39.03 41.12
N SER A 686 -20.63 38.66 41.39
CA SER A 686 -20.03 38.70 42.76
C SER A 686 -19.98 40.13 43.33
N LEU A 687 -19.61 41.10 42.46
CA LEU A 687 -19.59 42.50 42.81
C LEU A 687 -21.03 43.04 43.07
N GLY A 688 -21.99 42.65 42.25
CA GLY A 688 -23.41 42.94 42.41
C GLY A 688 -23.94 42.41 43.75
N PHE A 689 -23.60 41.17 44.09
CA PHE A 689 -23.96 40.56 45.39
C PHE A 689 -23.30 41.26 46.58
N TYR A 690 -22.04 41.67 46.42
CA TYR A 690 -21.31 42.43 47.45
C TYR A 690 -21.96 43.81 47.70
N ILE A 691 -22.29 44.52 46.63
CA ILE A 691 -22.99 45.84 46.72
C ILE A 691 -24.40 45.67 47.31
N TYR A 692 -25.16 44.65 46.91
CA TYR A 692 -26.48 44.35 47.50
C TYR A 692 -26.40 44.04 48.97
N LYS A 693 -25.43 43.21 49.41
CA LYS A 693 -25.21 42.88 50.82
C LYS A 693 -24.81 44.09 51.65
N ASN A 694 -23.96 44.98 51.14
CA ASN A 694 -23.58 46.21 51.81
C ASN A 694 -24.71 47.28 51.87
N ARG A 695 -25.63 47.28 50.90
CA ARG A 695 -26.82 48.15 50.97
C ARG A 695 -27.88 47.66 51.97
N LYS A 696 -27.92 46.35 52.24
CA LYS A 696 -28.85 45.75 53.22
C LYS A 696 -28.36 45.89 54.68
N ASN A 697 -27.07 46.17 54.87
CA ASN A 697 -26.45 46.36 56.18
C ASN A 697 -26.25 47.85 56.59
N ARG A 698 -26.77 48.79 55.77
CA ARG A 698 -27.00 50.19 56.11
C ARG A 698 -28.54 50.41 56.23
#